data_7ec25b4199269deba21d243a327b6490
#
_entry.id   7ec25b4199269deba21d243a327b6490
#
_cell.length_a   1.000
_cell.length_b   1.000
_cell.length_c   1.000
_cell.angle_alpha   90.00
_cell.angle_beta   90.00
_cell.angle_gamma   90.00
#
_symmetry.space_group_name_H-M   'P 1'
#
loop_
_entity.id
_entity.type
_entity.pdbx_description
1 polymer ?
#
loop_
_entity_poly.entity_id
_entity_poly.type
_entity_poly.pdbx_seq_one_letter_code
_entity_poly.pdbx_strand_id
1 'polypeptide(L)'
;MFEKYTLDAQKILTLAESIAFSYSSAEVNDLHLFIAFLKSNETELASFLRSNGAKVMPFEALLKPSKKAESLDNPFYLEYTKDLLNIMTKSEKISKDKKEKKISSLSLSLALMSFESENLDSIYHILKVDKDTIVKTLEKAYRKSSELDSIIDLHRLGIRKLDPLIGRKEEIEELIKVLRKRNKANAVLIGEPGVGKTHIVEHLAKKIEDGEIPELEDKKIYELDIASAVSGTKYRGEFEEKIKKIIKKVIEDGHTILFIDEIHNIVKAGGAEGAIDCANIIKPYLTRGEISIIGATTFDEYEKVFSEDKALKRRFQPIRIRPNTHAETAEILKSLLPLYQSFYNITIPENSIEQILTLTDRYASNEFYPDKAIDVLDNACLNSKNEVTEQIIIETIEKLYKVKVDFKPKAESVIDKISKEIKGQDNALYELKKNLKVIDNTLYDTNKPLGVYLFVGPSGVGKTQTAKLLAKYYFNSELSFFKIDMADYRDSSSLSRLNGTSPGYVGYKEVSPLVRQLKSFPHSLILLDEIEKASTSILDFFLNIFDEGYFIDGVGQKISTSNVIFVLTSNYSFDSDHLFSSKINSSKSNMNQIRKVLEEKFRYEFLARLDDIILFDYLNEDAKKGILTECLRNYKNIDDSLALEISNDILLTSNKAEINRYGARALKKIAKNKILNLQTNKNFSSIS
;
A
#
# COMPACT_ATOMS: atom_id res chain seq x y z
N MET A 1 30.69 -18.04 6.79
CA MET A 1 31.90 -17.22 6.61
C MET A 1 31.56 -15.91 5.89
N PHE A 2 30.78 -15.96 4.84
CA PHE A 2 30.45 -14.79 3.99
C PHE A 2 29.46 -13.77 4.58
N GLU A 3 28.70 -14.09 5.61
CA GLU A 3 27.73 -13.17 6.24
C GLU A 3 28.33 -11.87 6.79
N LYS A 4 29.63 -11.89 7.07
CA LYS A 4 30.38 -10.72 7.55
C LYS A 4 30.71 -9.72 6.43
N TYR A 5 30.55 -10.10 5.17
CA TYR A 5 30.93 -9.30 4.00
C TYR A 5 29.71 -8.59 3.38
N THR A 6 29.92 -7.47 2.72
CA THR A 6 28.90 -6.84 1.86
C THR A 6 28.61 -7.71 0.64
N LEU A 7 27.47 -7.52 0.00
CA LEU A 7 27.09 -8.32 -1.18
C LEU A 7 28.14 -8.26 -2.29
N ASP A 8 28.76 -7.10 -2.51
CA ASP A 8 29.80 -6.91 -3.52
C ASP A 8 31.07 -7.67 -3.16
N ALA A 9 31.48 -7.66 -1.89
CA ALA A 9 32.63 -8.44 -1.43
C ALA A 9 32.35 -9.95 -1.48
N GLN A 10 31.10 -10.38 -1.19
CA GLN A 10 30.68 -11.78 -1.35
C GLN A 10 30.79 -12.24 -2.79
N LYS A 11 30.28 -11.44 -3.77
CA LYS A 11 30.40 -11.75 -5.20
C LYS A 11 31.85 -11.93 -5.65
N ILE A 12 32.77 -11.08 -5.15
CA ILE A 12 34.19 -11.18 -5.48
C ILE A 12 34.80 -12.48 -4.93
N LEU A 13 34.49 -12.84 -3.68
CA LEU A 13 34.97 -14.09 -3.09
C LEU A 13 34.41 -15.31 -3.84
N THR A 14 33.13 -15.32 -4.17
CA THR A 14 32.54 -16.40 -4.97
C THR A 14 33.13 -16.45 -6.39
N LEU A 15 33.45 -15.31 -6.99
CA LEU A 15 34.14 -15.26 -8.27
C LEU A 15 35.56 -15.82 -8.17
N ALA A 16 36.30 -15.56 -7.08
CA ALA A 16 37.61 -16.13 -6.84
C ALA A 16 37.57 -17.66 -6.71
N GLU A 17 36.55 -18.20 -6.02
CA GLU A 17 36.31 -19.65 -5.97
C GLU A 17 36.01 -20.24 -7.34
N SER A 18 35.16 -19.57 -8.13
CA SER A 18 34.83 -19.99 -9.51
C SER A 18 36.05 -20.00 -10.41
N ILE A 19 36.95 -19.00 -10.29
CA ILE A 19 38.22 -18.96 -11.03
C ILE A 19 39.13 -20.11 -10.60
N ALA A 20 39.31 -20.34 -9.31
CA ALA A 20 40.13 -21.45 -8.81
C ALA A 20 39.62 -22.81 -9.34
N PHE A 21 38.31 -23.00 -9.34
CA PHE A 21 37.69 -24.20 -9.91
C PHE A 21 37.95 -24.34 -11.42
N SER A 22 37.77 -23.26 -12.18
CA SER A 22 37.96 -23.27 -13.66
C SER A 22 39.39 -23.58 -14.07
N TYR A 23 40.35 -23.28 -13.24
CA TYR A 23 41.78 -23.58 -13.47
C TYR A 23 42.24 -24.85 -12.73
N SER A 24 41.33 -25.71 -12.27
CA SER A 24 41.63 -26.94 -11.55
C SER A 24 42.62 -26.76 -10.40
N SER A 25 42.49 -25.66 -9.65
CA SER A 25 43.31 -25.40 -8.48
C SER A 25 42.74 -26.12 -7.24
N ALA A 26 43.60 -26.76 -6.43
CA ALA A 26 43.18 -27.45 -5.20
C ALA A 26 42.76 -26.47 -4.09
N GLU A 27 43.23 -25.25 -4.13
CA GLU A 27 43.03 -24.22 -3.09
C GLU A 27 42.77 -22.86 -3.75
N VAL A 28 42.00 -22.02 -3.10
CA VAL A 28 41.80 -20.61 -3.49
C VAL A 28 42.92 -19.78 -2.87
N ASN A 29 43.65 -19.03 -3.67
CA ASN A 29 44.78 -18.18 -3.21
C ASN A 29 44.55 -16.69 -3.52
N ASP A 30 45.49 -15.85 -3.14
CA ASP A 30 45.52 -14.41 -3.33
C ASP A 30 45.50 -13.98 -4.81
N LEU A 31 46.10 -14.78 -5.73
CA LEU A 31 46.08 -14.52 -7.14
C LEU A 31 44.64 -14.71 -7.74
N HIS A 32 43.92 -15.75 -7.28
CA HIS A 32 42.53 -15.94 -7.66
C HIS A 32 41.67 -14.74 -7.20
N LEU A 33 41.87 -14.25 -6.00
CA LEU A 33 41.19 -13.08 -5.47
C LEU A 33 41.52 -11.81 -6.27
N PHE A 34 42.80 -11.62 -6.63
CA PHE A 34 43.20 -10.48 -7.48
C PHE A 34 42.55 -10.52 -8.85
N ILE A 35 42.54 -11.67 -9.51
CA ILE A 35 41.89 -11.84 -10.82
C ILE A 35 40.38 -11.62 -10.71
N ALA A 36 39.75 -12.07 -9.60
CA ALA A 36 38.34 -11.80 -9.35
C ALA A 36 38.05 -10.30 -9.24
N PHE A 37 38.88 -9.53 -8.54
CA PHE A 37 38.78 -8.07 -8.56
C PHE A 37 38.94 -7.50 -9.96
N LEU A 38 39.93 -7.94 -10.71
CA LEU A 38 40.18 -7.42 -12.06
C LEU A 38 39.04 -7.76 -13.05
N LYS A 39 38.39 -8.91 -12.89
CA LYS A 39 37.18 -9.30 -13.67
C LYS A 39 35.91 -8.59 -13.22
N SER A 40 35.85 -8.13 -11.99
CA SER A 40 34.72 -7.36 -11.47
C SER A 40 34.68 -5.98 -12.12
N ASN A 41 33.50 -5.55 -12.56
CA ASN A 41 33.30 -4.21 -13.14
C ASN A 41 32.93 -3.15 -12.08
N GLU A 42 32.70 -3.59 -10.83
CA GLU A 42 32.02 -2.81 -9.79
C GLU A 42 32.95 -2.27 -8.69
N THR A 43 34.27 -2.48 -8.77
CA THR A 43 35.18 -2.11 -7.66
C THR A 43 36.15 -1.00 -8.03
N GLU A 44 36.52 -0.18 -7.04
CA GLU A 44 37.51 0.90 -7.18
C GLU A 44 38.89 0.34 -7.60
N LEU A 45 39.28 -0.84 -7.09
CA LEU A 45 40.50 -1.50 -7.51
C LEU A 45 40.46 -1.88 -8.98
N ALA A 46 39.36 -2.47 -9.47
CA ALA A 46 39.21 -2.83 -10.88
C ALA A 46 39.27 -1.61 -11.79
N SER A 47 38.57 -0.53 -11.40
CA SER A 47 38.57 0.73 -12.14
C SER A 47 39.99 1.30 -12.22
N PHE A 48 40.71 1.38 -11.13
CA PHE A 48 42.09 1.88 -11.10
C PHE A 48 43.03 1.00 -11.91
N LEU A 49 42.96 -0.32 -11.81
CA LEU A 49 43.82 -1.23 -12.53
C LEU A 49 43.61 -1.14 -14.03
N ARG A 50 42.37 -1.04 -14.49
CA ARG A 50 42.03 -0.89 -15.93
C ARG A 50 42.46 0.45 -16.51
N SER A 51 42.27 1.55 -15.77
CA SER A 51 42.73 2.87 -16.19
C SER A 51 44.25 2.93 -16.36
N ASN A 52 44.99 2.05 -15.67
CA ASN A 52 46.44 1.87 -15.83
C ASN A 52 46.81 0.74 -16.82
N GLY A 53 45.85 0.29 -17.67
CA GLY A 53 46.09 -0.64 -18.75
C GLY A 53 46.20 -2.11 -18.34
N ALA A 54 45.79 -2.49 -17.12
CA ALA A 54 45.79 -3.89 -16.69
C ALA A 54 44.80 -4.72 -17.51
N LYS A 55 45.30 -5.82 -18.09
CA LYS A 55 44.51 -6.83 -18.82
C LYS A 55 44.50 -8.13 -18.01
N VAL A 56 43.41 -8.89 -18.09
CA VAL A 56 43.22 -10.13 -17.28
C VAL A 56 44.22 -11.23 -17.73
N MET A 57 44.43 -11.39 -19.03
CA MET A 57 45.18 -12.48 -19.61
C MET A 57 46.61 -12.69 -19.05
N PRO A 58 47.43 -11.65 -18.81
CA PRO A 58 48.76 -11.85 -18.25
C PRO A 58 48.77 -12.46 -16.82
N PHE A 59 47.70 -12.16 -16.02
CA PHE A 59 47.59 -12.67 -14.67
C PHE A 59 47.00 -14.08 -14.65
N GLU A 60 46.11 -14.43 -15.54
CA GLU A 60 45.63 -15.79 -15.72
C GLU A 60 46.76 -16.75 -16.15
N ALA A 61 47.77 -16.27 -16.89
CA ALA A 61 48.93 -17.05 -17.24
C ALA A 61 49.83 -17.43 -16.04
N LEU A 62 49.68 -16.76 -14.89
CA LEU A 62 50.37 -17.12 -13.64
C LEU A 62 49.70 -18.28 -12.91
N LEU A 63 48.43 -18.59 -13.23
CA LEU A 63 47.70 -19.70 -12.62
C LEU A 63 48.27 -21.02 -13.17
N LYS A 64 48.90 -21.82 -12.27
CA LYS A 64 49.41 -23.14 -12.62
C LYS A 64 48.38 -24.21 -12.18
N PRO A 65 47.98 -25.13 -13.09
CA PRO A 65 47.13 -26.24 -12.72
C PRO A 65 47.84 -27.13 -11.66
N SER A 66 47.15 -27.44 -10.59
CA SER A 66 47.70 -28.29 -9.53
C SER A 66 47.49 -29.76 -9.92
N LYS A 67 48.58 -30.59 -9.85
CA LYS A 67 48.54 -32.05 -10.09
C LYS A 67 47.66 -32.82 -9.08
N LYS A 68 47.14 -32.19 -8.03
CA LYS A 68 46.27 -32.78 -7.02
C LYS A 68 44.78 -32.75 -7.35
N ALA A 69 44.36 -32.08 -8.44
CA ALA A 69 42.93 -31.88 -8.78
C ALA A 69 42.27 -33.09 -9.42
N GLU A 70 43.03 -34.17 -9.75
CA GLU A 70 42.43 -35.38 -10.39
C GLU A 70 41.59 -36.24 -9.42
N SER A 71 41.46 -35.89 -8.14
CA SER A 71 40.75 -36.68 -7.10
C SER A 71 39.78 -35.87 -6.23
N LEU A 72 39.21 -34.77 -6.72
CA LEU A 72 38.16 -34.05 -6.01
C LEU A 72 36.80 -34.69 -6.26
N ASP A 73 36.44 -35.65 -5.40
CA ASP A 73 35.14 -36.34 -5.39
C ASP A 73 33.95 -35.39 -5.00
N ASN A 74 34.23 -34.13 -4.67
CA ASN A 74 33.18 -33.21 -4.25
C ASN A 74 33.51 -31.75 -4.68
N PRO A 75 32.76 -31.15 -5.65
CA PRO A 75 33.06 -29.81 -6.20
C PRO A 75 32.70 -28.64 -5.26
N PHE A 76 32.24 -28.89 -4.03
CA PHE A 76 31.65 -27.86 -3.17
C PHE A 76 32.55 -27.28 -2.05
N TYR A 77 33.80 -27.75 -1.88
CA TYR A 77 34.70 -27.23 -0.82
C TYR A 77 36.12 -27.08 -1.35
N LEU A 78 36.46 -25.88 -1.86
CA LEU A 78 37.83 -25.49 -2.04
C LEU A 78 38.40 -24.93 -0.73
N GLU A 79 39.57 -25.41 -0.30
CA GLU A 79 40.25 -24.84 0.84
C GLU A 79 40.91 -23.51 0.48
N TYR A 80 41.04 -22.63 1.43
CA TYR A 80 41.71 -21.35 1.27
C TYR A 80 43.16 -21.43 1.73
N THR A 81 44.09 -20.89 0.94
CA THR A 81 45.50 -20.81 1.37
C THR A 81 45.64 -19.96 2.61
N LYS A 82 46.74 -20.20 3.36
CA LYS A 82 47.05 -19.41 4.56
C LYS A 82 47.15 -17.93 4.27
N ASP A 83 47.71 -17.55 3.13
CA ASP A 83 47.85 -16.15 2.70
C ASP A 83 46.48 -15.51 2.44
N LEU A 84 45.58 -16.21 1.78
CA LEU A 84 44.22 -15.72 1.58
C LEU A 84 43.45 -15.57 2.90
N LEU A 85 43.58 -16.52 3.83
CA LEU A 85 42.99 -16.41 5.17
C LEU A 85 43.58 -15.23 5.98
N ASN A 86 44.88 -14.96 5.84
CA ASN A 86 45.52 -13.80 6.45
C ASN A 86 45.01 -12.49 5.85
N ILE A 87 44.79 -12.42 4.52
CA ILE A 87 44.21 -11.27 3.84
C ILE A 87 42.77 -11.04 4.32
N MET A 88 41.99 -12.10 4.46
CA MET A 88 40.58 -12.00 4.99
C MET A 88 40.60 -11.50 6.45
N THR A 89 41.50 -12.01 7.30
CA THR A 89 41.66 -11.54 8.67
C THR A 89 42.10 -10.07 8.73
N LYS A 90 43.02 -9.66 7.84
CA LYS A 90 43.47 -8.28 7.70
C LYS A 90 42.32 -7.37 7.24
N SER A 91 41.47 -7.83 6.31
CA SER A 91 40.30 -7.09 5.88
C SER A 91 39.27 -6.87 6.99
N GLU A 92 39.08 -7.86 7.87
CA GLU A 92 38.24 -7.71 9.07
C GLU A 92 38.82 -6.67 10.06
N LYS A 93 40.13 -6.63 10.22
CA LYS A 93 40.77 -5.61 11.04
C LYS A 93 40.62 -4.22 10.46
N ILE A 94 40.88 -4.05 9.16
CA ILE A 94 40.67 -2.77 8.44
C ILE A 94 39.23 -2.29 8.57
N SER A 95 38.27 -3.18 8.38
CA SER A 95 36.82 -2.88 8.48
C SER A 95 36.46 -2.42 9.91
N LYS A 96 36.99 -3.07 10.95
CA LYS A 96 36.79 -2.66 12.35
C LYS A 96 37.42 -1.30 12.67
N ASP A 97 38.66 -1.06 12.22
CA ASP A 97 39.36 0.21 12.39
C ASP A 97 38.61 1.37 11.73
N LYS A 98 37.92 1.07 10.61
CA LYS A 98 37.12 2.01 9.82
C LYS A 98 35.65 2.05 10.26
N LYS A 99 35.24 1.28 11.28
CA LYS A 99 33.84 1.22 11.83
C LYS A 99 32.77 0.80 10.81
N GLU A 100 33.10 -0.04 9.84
CA GLU A 100 32.13 -0.62 8.92
C GLU A 100 31.24 -1.64 9.64
N LYS A 101 29.97 -1.73 9.25
CA LYS A 101 29.04 -2.77 9.75
C LYS A 101 29.34 -4.15 9.17
N LYS A 102 29.84 -4.20 7.94
CA LYS A 102 30.25 -5.41 7.21
C LYS A 102 31.51 -5.11 6.42
N ILE A 103 32.34 -6.11 6.16
CA ILE A 103 33.57 -5.97 5.41
C ILE A 103 33.25 -5.63 3.95
N SER A 104 33.65 -4.44 3.50
CA SER A 104 33.40 -3.96 2.13
C SER A 104 34.41 -4.53 1.14
N SER A 105 34.07 -4.46 -0.17
CA SER A 105 35.01 -4.80 -1.26
C SER A 105 36.27 -3.90 -1.21
N LEU A 106 36.11 -2.66 -0.73
CA LEU A 106 37.22 -1.72 -0.57
C LEU A 106 38.15 -2.12 0.57
N SER A 107 37.61 -2.54 1.73
CA SER A 107 38.42 -3.09 2.84
C SER A 107 39.14 -4.40 2.45
N LEU A 108 38.49 -5.24 1.65
CA LEU A 108 39.09 -6.46 1.11
C LEU A 108 40.20 -6.15 0.08
N SER A 109 40.00 -5.18 -0.81
CA SER A 109 41.03 -4.75 -1.79
C SER A 109 42.23 -4.10 -1.11
N LEU A 110 42.02 -3.26 -0.09
CA LEU A 110 43.13 -2.70 0.73
C LEU A 110 43.90 -3.79 1.44
N ALA A 111 43.22 -4.79 2.02
CA ALA A 111 43.89 -5.92 2.66
C ALA A 111 44.72 -6.71 1.67
N LEU A 112 44.18 -7.01 0.48
CA LEU A 112 44.89 -7.72 -0.59
C LEU A 112 46.13 -6.94 -1.04
N MET A 113 45.96 -5.69 -1.49
CA MET A 113 47.06 -4.91 -2.08
C MET A 113 48.09 -4.45 -1.07
N SER A 114 47.82 -4.49 0.25
CA SER A 114 48.76 -4.20 1.30
C SER A 114 49.41 -5.46 1.89
N PHE A 115 49.07 -6.64 1.41
CA PHE A 115 49.67 -7.91 1.84
C PHE A 115 51.02 -8.17 1.11
N GLU A 116 51.85 -9.01 1.64
CA GLU A 116 53.13 -9.40 1.05
C GLU A 116 53.08 -10.90 0.76
N SER A 117 53.18 -11.25 -0.51
CA SER A 117 53.26 -12.62 -1.01
C SER A 117 54.01 -12.67 -2.33
N GLU A 118 54.60 -13.82 -2.67
CA GLU A 118 55.30 -14.02 -3.97
C GLU A 118 54.35 -13.79 -5.16
N ASN A 119 53.08 -14.12 -5.03
CA ASN A 119 52.08 -13.88 -6.08
C ASN A 119 51.84 -12.39 -6.28
N LEU A 120 51.71 -11.62 -5.20
CA LEU A 120 51.49 -10.16 -5.28
C LEU A 120 52.74 -9.42 -5.82
N ASP A 121 53.93 -9.86 -5.45
CA ASP A 121 55.15 -9.31 -6.04
C ASP A 121 55.19 -9.52 -7.57
N SER A 122 54.81 -10.70 -8.05
CA SER A 122 54.67 -10.98 -9.47
C SER A 122 53.63 -10.08 -10.15
N ILE A 123 52.52 -9.80 -9.45
CA ILE A 123 51.45 -8.89 -9.91
C ILE A 123 51.99 -7.46 -10.06
N TYR A 124 52.73 -6.94 -9.07
CA TYR A 124 53.30 -5.59 -9.12
C TYR A 124 54.28 -5.43 -10.30
N HIS A 125 55.11 -6.46 -10.55
CA HIS A 125 56.00 -6.46 -11.72
C HIS A 125 55.28 -6.37 -13.05
N ILE A 126 54.13 -7.05 -13.19
CA ILE A 126 53.34 -7.00 -14.43
C ILE A 126 52.62 -5.67 -14.57
N LEU A 127 52.07 -5.12 -13.49
CA LEU A 127 51.31 -3.86 -13.48
C LEU A 127 52.18 -2.64 -13.79
N LYS A 128 53.50 -2.69 -13.53
CA LYS A 128 54.40 -1.52 -13.60
C LYS A 128 53.91 -0.32 -12.77
N VAL A 129 53.14 -0.57 -11.72
CA VAL A 129 52.60 0.43 -10.79
C VAL A 129 53.11 0.07 -9.42
N ASP A 130 53.58 1.07 -8.69
CA ASP A 130 54.10 0.89 -7.33
C ASP A 130 52.95 0.57 -6.33
N LYS A 131 53.24 -0.36 -5.42
CA LYS A 131 52.34 -0.81 -4.32
C LYS A 131 51.76 0.39 -3.57
N ASP A 132 52.64 1.33 -3.16
CA ASP A 132 52.24 2.49 -2.37
C ASP A 132 51.26 3.40 -3.11
N THR A 133 51.38 3.49 -4.43
CA THR A 133 50.47 4.27 -5.29
C THR A 133 49.10 3.64 -5.30
N ILE A 134 49.00 2.31 -5.42
CA ILE A 134 47.74 1.58 -5.39
C ILE A 134 47.07 1.74 -4.03
N VAL A 135 47.80 1.49 -2.95
CA VAL A 135 47.29 1.58 -1.58
C VAL A 135 46.83 3.00 -1.25
N LYS A 136 47.64 4.02 -1.55
CA LYS A 136 47.24 5.44 -1.38
C LYS A 136 45.97 5.80 -2.15
N THR A 137 45.81 5.28 -3.36
CA THR A 137 44.61 5.52 -4.18
C THR A 137 43.37 4.86 -3.57
N LEU A 138 43.49 3.62 -3.10
CA LEU A 138 42.43 2.92 -2.39
C LEU A 138 42.09 3.58 -1.06
N GLU A 139 43.08 4.06 -0.28
CA GLU A 139 42.84 4.82 0.93
C GLU A 139 42.14 6.16 0.66
N LYS A 140 42.48 6.84 -0.45
CA LYS A 140 41.79 8.07 -0.89
C LYS A 140 40.35 7.76 -1.30
N ALA A 141 40.11 6.68 -2.03
CA ALA A 141 38.78 6.20 -2.35
C ALA A 141 38.00 5.86 -1.08
N TYR A 142 38.64 5.24 -0.09
CA TYR A 142 38.03 4.93 1.19
C TYR A 142 37.59 6.19 1.97
N ARG A 143 38.44 7.21 2.03
CA ARG A 143 38.07 8.52 2.62
C ARG A 143 36.92 9.17 1.88
N LYS A 144 36.88 9.05 0.56
CA LYS A 144 35.81 9.58 -0.30
C LYS A 144 34.50 8.83 -0.07
N SER A 145 34.52 7.51 0.08
CA SER A 145 33.31 6.71 0.34
C SER A 145 32.71 6.94 1.73
N SER A 146 33.53 7.00 2.78
CA SER A 146 33.08 7.22 4.16
C SER A 146 32.46 8.62 4.39
N GLU A 147 32.80 9.59 3.55
CA GLU A 147 32.22 10.94 3.58
C GLU A 147 30.91 11.07 2.76
N LEU A 148 30.58 10.07 1.95
CA LEU A 148 29.44 10.06 1.01
C LEU A 148 28.41 8.94 1.28
N ASP A 149 28.43 8.32 2.46
CA ASP A 149 27.50 7.23 2.84
C ASP A 149 26.00 7.59 2.70
N SER A 150 25.70 8.88 2.50
CA SER A 150 24.34 9.38 2.33
C SER A 150 24.00 9.77 0.90
N ILE A 151 24.89 9.49 -0.07
CA ILE A 151 24.67 9.79 -1.48
C ILE A 151 24.76 8.50 -2.28
N ILE A 152 23.69 8.19 -3.00
CA ILE A 152 23.60 7.03 -3.91
C ILE A 152 23.83 7.51 -5.35
N ASP A 153 24.80 6.93 -6.01
CA ASP A 153 25.07 7.20 -7.43
C ASP A 153 24.06 6.46 -8.31
N LEU A 154 23.09 7.16 -8.88
CA LEU A 154 22.05 6.55 -9.71
C LEU A 154 22.57 6.01 -11.03
N HIS A 155 23.72 6.53 -11.56
CA HIS A 155 24.36 5.96 -12.73
C HIS A 155 24.92 4.57 -12.47
N ARG A 156 25.43 4.31 -11.27
CA ARG A 156 25.84 2.94 -10.87
C ARG A 156 24.68 1.99 -10.66
N LEU A 157 23.47 2.48 -10.34
CA LEU A 157 22.25 1.67 -10.32
C LEU A 157 21.79 1.29 -11.73
N GLY A 158 22.05 2.12 -12.75
CA GLY A 158 21.76 1.84 -14.16
C GLY A 158 22.48 0.62 -14.72
N ILE A 159 23.59 0.16 -14.10
CA ILE A 159 24.22 -1.14 -14.38
C ILE A 159 23.33 -2.31 -13.93
N ARG A 160 22.43 -2.11 -12.97
CA ARG A 160 21.34 -3.04 -12.68
C ARG A 160 20.29 -2.91 -13.79
N LYS A 161 19.75 -4.03 -14.26
CA LYS A 161 18.63 -4.02 -15.21
C LYS A 161 17.47 -3.26 -14.57
N LEU A 162 17.29 -1.99 -14.98
CA LEU A 162 16.10 -1.23 -14.61
C LEU A 162 14.90 -1.82 -15.32
N ASP A 163 13.77 -1.86 -14.63
CA ASP A 163 12.51 -2.22 -15.23
C ASP A 163 12.14 -1.22 -16.34
N PRO A 164 11.48 -1.65 -17.41
CA PRO A 164 11.20 -0.78 -18.55
C PRO A 164 10.27 0.38 -18.16
N LEU A 165 10.60 1.59 -18.64
CA LEU A 165 9.79 2.79 -18.44
C LEU A 165 8.87 3.00 -19.66
N ILE A 166 7.58 2.94 -19.44
CA ILE A 166 6.55 3.06 -20.48
C ILE A 166 5.65 4.27 -20.18
N GLY A 167 5.28 5.01 -21.21
CA GLY A 167 4.30 6.08 -21.13
C GLY A 167 4.78 7.36 -20.44
N ARG A 168 6.10 7.62 -20.33
CA ARG A 168 6.68 8.76 -19.58
C ARG A 168 7.55 9.69 -20.43
N LYS A 169 7.35 9.68 -21.73
CA LYS A 169 8.18 10.44 -22.66
C LYS A 169 8.04 11.95 -22.46
N GLU A 170 6.81 12.43 -22.31
CA GLU A 170 6.53 13.86 -22.12
C GLU A 170 7.11 14.39 -20.81
N GLU A 171 6.95 13.64 -19.71
CA GLU A 171 7.46 14.02 -18.40
C GLU A 171 8.99 14.07 -18.37
N ILE A 172 9.68 13.12 -19.04
CA ILE A 172 11.14 13.15 -19.18
C ILE A 172 11.59 14.34 -20.04
N GLU A 173 10.94 14.62 -21.15
CA GLU A 173 11.25 15.77 -21.99
C GLU A 173 11.08 17.09 -21.24
N GLU A 174 10.00 17.20 -20.44
CA GLU A 174 9.80 18.38 -19.59
C GLU A 174 10.88 18.50 -18.52
N LEU A 175 11.27 17.40 -17.88
CA LEU A 175 12.34 17.38 -16.88
C LEU A 175 13.68 17.81 -17.50
N ILE A 176 14.04 17.31 -18.69
CA ILE A 176 15.23 17.73 -19.42
C ILE A 176 15.19 19.24 -19.74
N LYS A 177 14.05 19.76 -20.20
CA LYS A 177 13.89 21.20 -20.47
C LYS A 177 14.11 22.05 -19.23
N VAL A 178 13.66 21.57 -18.06
CA VAL A 178 13.88 22.28 -16.78
C VAL A 178 15.35 22.28 -16.40
N LEU A 179 16.01 21.14 -16.45
CA LEU A 179 17.41 20.97 -16.05
C LEU A 179 18.40 21.77 -16.94
N ARG A 180 18.03 22.05 -18.19
CA ARG A 180 18.80 22.87 -19.12
C ARG A 180 18.71 24.38 -18.88
N LYS A 181 17.85 24.84 -17.98
CA LYS A 181 17.71 26.26 -17.70
C LYS A 181 18.98 26.83 -17.07
N ARG A 182 19.44 27.96 -17.57
CA ARG A 182 20.60 28.68 -16.99
C ARG A 182 20.37 29.05 -15.52
N ASN A 183 19.14 29.45 -15.17
CA ASN A 183 18.73 29.80 -13.82
C ASN A 183 17.50 28.99 -13.46
N LYS A 184 17.40 28.53 -12.24
CA LYS A 184 16.28 27.71 -11.72
C LYS A 184 16.19 26.35 -12.40
N ALA A 185 17.32 25.65 -12.54
CA ALA A 185 17.40 24.28 -13.04
C ALA A 185 16.98 23.26 -11.97
N ASN A 186 15.81 23.52 -11.32
CA ASN A 186 15.29 22.64 -10.29
C ASN A 186 13.86 22.23 -10.63
N ALA A 187 13.59 20.94 -10.57
CA ALA A 187 12.28 20.34 -10.80
C ALA A 187 11.74 19.68 -9.53
N VAL A 188 10.42 19.62 -9.41
CA VAL A 188 9.77 18.75 -8.43
C VAL A 188 8.73 17.91 -9.15
N LEU A 189 8.89 16.58 -9.06
CA LEU A 189 7.96 15.60 -9.58
C LEU A 189 6.81 15.44 -8.57
N ILE A 190 5.59 15.76 -8.99
CA ILE A 190 4.41 15.74 -8.13
C ILE A 190 3.47 14.68 -8.65
N GLY A 191 3.10 13.72 -7.82
CA GLY A 191 2.17 12.66 -8.18
C GLY A 191 1.85 11.76 -7.01
N GLU A 192 0.82 10.95 -7.16
CA GLU A 192 0.38 10.02 -6.13
C GLU A 192 1.47 8.98 -5.78
N PRO A 193 1.41 8.32 -4.62
CA PRO A 193 2.30 7.20 -4.31
C PRO A 193 2.18 6.10 -5.39
N GLY A 194 3.29 5.44 -5.72
CA GLY A 194 3.27 4.31 -6.66
C GLY A 194 3.14 4.65 -8.15
N VAL A 195 3.16 5.95 -8.55
CA VAL A 195 3.09 6.33 -9.98
C VAL A 195 4.44 6.29 -10.70
N GLY A 196 5.52 5.94 -10.02
CA GLY A 196 6.84 5.75 -10.61
C GLY A 196 7.71 7.02 -10.69
N LYS A 197 7.58 7.98 -9.76
CA LYS A 197 8.38 9.22 -9.72
C LYS A 197 9.89 8.94 -9.66
N THR A 198 10.32 8.11 -8.75
CA THR A 198 11.73 7.70 -8.56
C THR A 198 12.27 7.01 -9.82
N HIS A 199 11.46 6.12 -10.41
CA HIS A 199 11.80 5.38 -11.61
C HIS A 199 12.04 6.28 -12.84
N ILE A 200 11.32 7.40 -12.96
CA ILE A 200 11.57 8.42 -14.00
C ILE A 200 12.99 8.99 -13.86
N VAL A 201 13.45 9.27 -12.64
CA VAL A 201 14.79 9.85 -12.40
C VAL A 201 15.89 8.82 -12.64
N GLU A 202 15.68 7.57 -12.24
CA GLU A 202 16.60 6.46 -12.51
C GLU A 202 16.79 6.25 -14.02
N HIS A 203 15.69 6.27 -14.78
CA HIS A 203 15.75 6.18 -16.24
C HIS A 203 16.38 7.40 -16.90
N LEU A 204 16.17 8.60 -16.36
CA LEU A 204 16.87 9.79 -16.82
C LEU A 204 18.38 9.64 -16.62
N ALA A 205 18.82 9.18 -15.44
CA ALA A 205 20.23 8.92 -15.16
C ALA A 205 20.83 7.92 -16.14
N LYS A 206 20.13 6.83 -16.43
CA LYS A 206 20.54 5.82 -17.42
C LYS A 206 20.64 6.40 -18.83
N LYS A 207 19.65 7.17 -19.27
CA LYS A 207 19.67 7.82 -20.59
C LYS A 207 20.83 8.81 -20.76
N ILE A 208 21.22 9.49 -19.69
CA ILE A 208 22.40 10.35 -19.66
C ILE A 208 23.67 9.50 -19.83
N GLU A 209 23.78 8.38 -19.09
CA GLU A 209 24.93 7.47 -19.16
C GLU A 209 25.06 6.81 -20.54
N ASP A 210 23.95 6.39 -21.13
CA ASP A 210 23.90 5.78 -22.46
C ASP A 210 24.16 6.80 -23.61
N GLY A 211 24.31 8.10 -23.28
CA GLY A 211 24.58 9.18 -24.28
C GLY A 211 23.34 9.55 -25.10
N GLU A 212 22.14 9.15 -24.69
CA GLU A 212 20.89 9.46 -25.42
C GLU A 212 20.46 10.95 -25.26
N ILE A 213 21.08 11.68 -24.31
CA ILE A 213 20.75 13.08 -24.00
C ILE A 213 22.03 13.93 -24.10
N PRO A 214 22.45 14.36 -25.31
CA PRO A 214 23.69 15.10 -25.48
C PRO A 214 23.78 16.38 -24.66
N GLU A 215 22.64 17.00 -24.38
CA GLU A 215 22.57 18.27 -23.63
C GLU A 215 22.88 18.13 -22.12
N LEU A 216 22.87 16.91 -21.61
CA LEU A 216 23.17 16.59 -20.21
C LEU A 216 24.31 15.55 -20.09
N GLU A 217 25.08 15.31 -21.16
CA GLU A 217 26.15 14.29 -21.22
C GLU A 217 27.21 14.47 -20.11
N ASP A 218 27.46 15.72 -19.69
CA ASP A 218 28.39 16.05 -18.62
C ASP A 218 27.79 15.92 -17.21
N LYS A 219 26.47 15.67 -17.08
CA LYS A 219 25.78 15.65 -15.81
C LYS A 219 25.70 14.26 -15.19
N LYS A 220 25.68 14.23 -13.85
CA LYS A 220 25.48 13.02 -13.05
C LYS A 220 24.38 13.25 -12.02
N ILE A 221 23.52 12.25 -11.85
CA ILE A 221 22.44 12.31 -10.88
C ILE A 221 22.81 11.47 -9.66
N TYR A 222 22.78 12.11 -8.49
CA TYR A 222 23.03 11.46 -7.20
C TYR A 222 21.80 11.62 -6.31
N GLU A 223 21.35 10.53 -5.73
CA GLU A 223 20.28 10.55 -4.74
C GLU A 223 20.82 10.90 -3.36
N LEU A 224 20.23 11.90 -2.73
CA LEU A 224 20.50 12.26 -1.34
C LEU A 224 19.51 11.55 -0.41
N ASP A 225 19.97 10.51 0.26
CA ASP A 225 19.20 9.83 1.30
C ASP A 225 19.29 10.62 2.61
N ILE A 226 18.22 11.35 2.91
CA ILE A 226 18.11 12.17 4.12
C ILE A 226 18.05 11.30 5.37
N ALA A 227 17.40 10.15 5.32
CA ALA A 227 17.29 9.24 6.46
C ALA A 227 18.66 8.70 6.87
N SER A 228 19.50 8.29 5.90
CA SER A 228 20.89 7.90 6.14
C SER A 228 21.76 9.08 6.56
N ALA A 229 21.46 10.29 6.09
CA ALA A 229 22.20 11.48 6.51
C ALA A 229 21.97 11.82 7.99
N VAL A 230 20.75 11.62 8.50
CA VAL A 230 20.37 11.78 9.91
C VAL A 230 20.90 10.62 10.77
N SER A 231 20.87 9.40 10.23
CA SER A 231 21.33 8.18 10.92
C SER A 231 22.83 8.26 11.21
N GLY A 232 23.20 8.28 12.48
CA GLY A 232 24.61 8.35 12.92
C GLY A 232 25.06 9.73 13.38
N THR A 233 24.18 10.74 13.36
CA THR A 233 24.42 12.03 14.00
C THR A 233 23.75 12.06 15.37
N LYS A 234 24.49 12.37 16.43
CA LYS A 234 23.94 12.50 17.80
C LYS A 234 23.40 13.89 18.07
N TYR A 235 23.87 14.90 17.35
CA TYR A 235 23.54 16.29 17.55
C TYR A 235 23.14 16.98 16.25
N ARG A 236 22.21 17.92 16.32
CA ARG A 236 21.74 18.74 15.21
C ARG A 236 22.87 19.35 14.38
N GLY A 237 23.92 19.88 15.03
CA GLY A 237 25.05 20.50 14.35
C GLY A 237 25.86 19.56 13.47
N GLU A 238 25.98 18.30 13.85
CA GLU A 238 26.70 17.28 13.06
C GLU A 238 25.98 17.00 11.73
N PHE A 239 24.67 16.92 11.78
CA PHE A 239 23.86 16.75 10.58
C PHE A 239 23.95 17.98 9.66
N GLU A 240 23.80 19.20 10.21
CA GLU A 240 23.94 20.44 9.43
C GLU A 240 25.30 20.54 8.75
N GLU A 241 26.38 20.17 9.44
CA GLU A 241 27.72 20.12 8.86
C GLU A 241 27.83 19.07 7.75
N LYS A 242 27.22 17.89 7.93
CA LYS A 242 27.23 16.83 6.92
C LYS A 242 26.55 17.28 5.64
N ILE A 243 25.36 17.87 5.73
CA ILE A 243 24.64 18.41 4.57
C ILE A 243 25.42 19.55 3.90
N LYS A 244 26.00 20.48 4.66
CA LYS A 244 26.86 21.55 4.11
C LYS A 244 28.07 21.00 3.37
N LYS A 245 28.71 19.94 3.88
CA LYS A 245 29.84 19.28 3.20
C LYS A 245 29.39 18.64 1.88
N ILE A 246 28.23 17.94 1.87
CA ILE A 246 27.66 17.36 0.66
C ILE A 246 27.41 18.45 -0.39
N ILE A 247 26.72 19.51 -0.02
CA ILE A 247 26.41 20.62 -0.94
C ILE A 247 27.67 21.25 -1.50
N LYS A 248 28.71 21.51 -0.65
CA LYS A 248 29.97 22.07 -1.13
C LYS A 248 30.63 21.18 -2.17
N LYS A 249 30.64 19.85 -1.98
CA LYS A 249 31.18 18.92 -2.96
C LYS A 249 30.41 18.94 -4.27
N VAL A 250 29.07 19.01 -4.20
CA VAL A 250 28.21 19.14 -5.40
C VAL A 250 28.53 20.40 -6.19
N ILE A 251 28.77 21.52 -5.49
CA ILE A 251 29.16 22.81 -6.12
C ILE A 251 30.57 22.71 -6.73
N GLU A 252 31.53 22.11 -6.02
CA GLU A 252 32.89 21.94 -6.50
C GLU A 252 32.96 21.02 -7.75
N ASP A 253 32.10 20.01 -7.81
CA ASP A 253 32.00 19.11 -8.96
C ASP A 253 31.37 19.82 -10.17
N GLY A 254 30.36 20.67 -9.98
CA GLY A 254 29.69 21.47 -11.01
C GLY A 254 28.85 20.67 -12.02
N HIS A 255 28.96 19.35 -12.02
CA HIS A 255 28.27 18.42 -12.94
C HIS A 255 27.17 17.62 -12.26
N THR A 256 27.02 17.75 -10.95
CA THR A 256 26.10 16.96 -10.15
C THR A 256 24.70 17.58 -10.09
N ILE A 257 23.69 16.74 -10.33
CA ILE A 257 22.28 16.98 -10.06
C ILE A 257 21.91 16.15 -8.83
N LEU A 258 21.34 16.78 -7.80
CA LEU A 258 20.84 16.06 -6.61
C LEU A 258 19.40 15.61 -6.82
N PHE A 259 19.14 14.32 -6.65
CA PHE A 259 17.79 13.80 -6.52
C PHE A 259 17.44 13.64 -5.05
N ILE A 260 16.26 14.10 -4.65
CA ILE A 260 15.77 14.01 -3.28
C ILE A 260 14.37 13.45 -3.33
N ASP A 261 14.25 12.17 -2.99
CA ASP A 261 12.94 11.56 -2.82
C ASP A 261 12.28 12.07 -1.54
N GLU A 262 10.96 12.16 -1.54
CA GLU A 262 10.18 12.76 -0.46
C GLU A 262 10.74 14.12 0.00
N ILE A 263 10.98 15.03 -0.97
CA ILE A 263 11.60 16.36 -0.71
C ILE A 263 10.86 17.17 0.38
N HIS A 264 9.61 16.86 0.65
CA HIS A 264 8.84 17.47 1.73
C HIS A 264 9.45 17.22 3.11
N ASN A 265 10.20 16.13 3.30
CA ASN A 265 10.89 15.83 4.55
C ASN A 265 12.00 16.82 4.88
N ILE A 266 12.56 17.49 3.87
CA ILE A 266 13.55 18.56 4.06
C ILE A 266 12.94 19.77 4.77
N VAL A 267 11.67 20.07 4.51
CA VAL A 267 11.00 21.28 5.03
C VAL A 267 10.24 20.98 6.32
N LYS A 268 9.64 19.79 6.46
CA LYS A 268 8.90 19.39 7.67
C LYS A 268 9.79 19.19 8.90
N ALA A 269 11.08 19.04 8.72
CA ALA A 269 12.03 18.85 9.79
C ALA A 269 12.12 20.06 10.77
N GLY A 270 11.38 21.15 10.53
CA GLY A 270 11.38 22.39 11.35
C GLY A 270 10.24 22.59 12.35
N GLY A 271 9.24 21.70 12.42
CA GLY A 271 7.98 21.95 13.15
C GLY A 271 7.86 21.37 14.56
N ALA A 272 8.75 20.52 15.04
CA ALA A 272 8.79 20.03 16.42
C ALA A 272 10.03 20.57 17.14
N GLU A 273 9.95 20.83 18.44
CA GLU A 273 11.11 21.22 19.25
C GLU A 273 12.25 20.21 19.05
N GLY A 274 13.32 20.61 18.32
CA GLY A 274 14.46 19.75 17.97
C GLY A 274 14.53 19.26 16.53
N ALA A 275 13.57 19.53 15.67
CA ALA A 275 13.58 19.11 14.28
C ALA A 275 14.53 19.95 13.41
N ILE A 276 15.17 19.29 12.45
CA ILE A 276 16.27 19.82 11.65
C ILE A 276 15.70 20.52 10.41
N ASP A 277 15.94 21.81 10.26
CA ASP A 277 15.50 22.59 9.10
C ASP A 277 16.56 22.55 7.99
N CYS A 278 16.59 21.44 7.24
CA CYS A 278 17.45 21.32 6.06
C CYS A 278 17.16 22.37 4.98
N ALA A 279 15.92 22.83 4.90
CA ALA A 279 15.54 23.83 3.90
C ALA A 279 16.34 25.10 4.04
N ASN A 280 16.59 25.56 5.27
CA ASN A 280 17.38 26.75 5.52
C ASN A 280 18.86 26.61 5.14
N ILE A 281 19.37 25.38 5.14
CA ILE A 281 20.74 25.10 4.68
C ILE A 281 20.82 25.15 3.16
N ILE A 282 19.81 24.63 2.46
CA ILE A 282 19.81 24.46 0.99
C ILE A 282 19.37 25.75 0.27
N LYS A 283 18.44 26.53 0.84
CA LYS A 283 17.88 27.77 0.26
C LYS A 283 18.92 28.75 -0.28
N PRO A 284 20.03 29.08 0.43
CA PRO A 284 21.02 30.02 -0.06
C PRO A 284 21.63 29.57 -1.40
N TYR A 285 21.92 28.29 -1.55
CA TYR A 285 22.54 27.71 -2.74
C TYR A 285 21.56 27.62 -3.91
N LEU A 286 20.29 27.26 -3.65
CA LEU A 286 19.20 27.35 -4.64
C LEU A 286 18.99 28.79 -5.12
N THR A 287 19.11 29.75 -4.22
CA THR A 287 18.90 31.17 -4.56
C THR A 287 19.98 31.68 -5.49
N ARG A 288 21.21 31.24 -5.31
CA ARG A 288 22.34 31.61 -6.17
C ARG A 288 22.42 30.78 -7.47
N GLY A 289 21.65 29.69 -7.59
CA GLY A 289 21.70 28.79 -8.73
C GLY A 289 22.98 27.94 -8.80
N GLU A 290 23.59 27.68 -7.64
CA GLU A 290 24.85 26.95 -7.50
C GLU A 290 24.64 25.43 -7.54
N ILE A 291 23.39 24.96 -7.34
CA ILE A 291 23.02 23.54 -7.35
C ILE A 291 21.77 23.32 -8.19
N SER A 292 21.67 22.12 -8.79
CA SER A 292 20.46 21.62 -9.46
C SER A 292 19.86 20.49 -8.66
N ILE A 293 18.54 20.56 -8.41
CA ILE A 293 17.82 19.57 -7.62
C ILE A 293 16.61 19.06 -8.39
N ILE A 294 16.40 17.74 -8.35
CA ILE A 294 15.16 17.07 -8.69
C ILE A 294 14.54 16.61 -7.37
N GLY A 295 13.35 17.07 -7.04
CA GLY A 295 12.58 16.56 -5.89
C GLY A 295 11.46 15.65 -6.34
N ALA A 296 11.03 14.71 -5.50
CA ALA A 296 9.80 13.96 -5.69
C ALA A 296 8.92 14.10 -4.44
N THR A 297 7.60 14.23 -4.64
CA THR A 297 6.64 14.34 -3.53
C THR A 297 5.22 14.04 -4.00
N THR A 298 4.27 13.96 -3.08
CA THR A 298 2.84 13.90 -3.40
C THR A 298 2.26 15.30 -3.61
N PHE A 299 1.04 15.37 -4.18
CA PHE A 299 0.36 16.64 -4.39
C PHE A 299 0.07 17.37 -3.07
N ASP A 300 -0.48 16.66 -2.10
CA ASP A 300 -0.84 17.21 -0.80
C ASP A 300 0.37 17.75 -0.03
N GLU A 301 1.48 17.02 -0.09
CA GLU A 301 2.72 17.42 0.58
C GLU A 301 3.39 18.59 -0.12
N TYR A 302 3.33 18.64 -1.45
CA TYR A 302 3.78 19.79 -2.23
C TYR A 302 3.02 21.05 -1.82
N GLU A 303 1.70 21.01 -1.81
CA GLU A 303 0.89 22.17 -1.42
C GLU A 303 1.20 22.61 0.03
N LYS A 304 1.29 21.69 0.98
CA LYS A 304 1.62 22.01 2.38
C LYS A 304 2.98 22.70 2.53
N VAL A 305 3.99 22.18 1.85
CA VAL A 305 5.38 22.61 2.02
C VAL A 305 5.69 23.86 1.19
N PHE A 306 5.31 23.84 -0.09
CA PHE A 306 5.66 24.93 -1.01
C PHE A 306 4.67 26.10 -0.96
N SER A 307 3.46 25.94 -0.40
CA SER A 307 2.55 27.05 -0.14
C SER A 307 3.05 27.96 1.01
N GLU A 308 3.63 27.35 2.03
CA GLU A 308 4.20 28.05 3.17
C GLU A 308 5.50 28.78 2.81
N ASP A 309 6.30 28.21 1.91
CA ASP A 309 7.60 28.74 1.51
C ASP A 309 7.63 29.29 0.07
N LYS A 310 7.22 30.55 -0.08
CA LYS A 310 7.22 31.25 -1.37
C LYS A 310 8.61 31.31 -2.05
N ALA A 311 9.69 31.23 -1.29
CA ALA A 311 11.05 31.27 -1.83
C ALA A 311 11.40 29.97 -2.52
N LEU A 312 11.06 28.81 -1.93
CA LEU A 312 11.19 27.50 -2.56
C LEU A 312 10.26 27.38 -3.77
N LYS A 313 8.99 27.74 -3.64
CA LYS A 313 8.01 27.68 -4.75
C LYS A 313 8.50 28.39 -6.02
N ARG A 314 9.21 29.52 -5.89
CA ARG A 314 9.77 30.25 -7.02
C ARG A 314 11.02 29.62 -7.64
N ARG A 315 11.63 28.66 -6.99
CA ARG A 315 12.90 28.04 -7.41
C ARG A 315 12.70 26.67 -8.04
N PHE A 316 11.61 25.99 -7.72
CA PHE A 316 11.26 24.70 -8.28
C PHE A 316 10.17 24.83 -9.34
N GLN A 317 10.33 24.11 -10.45
CA GLN A 317 9.28 23.93 -11.44
C GLN A 317 8.55 22.63 -11.14
N PRO A 318 7.23 22.67 -10.88
CA PRO A 318 6.45 21.45 -10.68
C PRO A 318 6.22 20.74 -12.02
N ILE A 319 6.43 19.43 -12.02
CA ILE A 319 6.11 18.52 -13.13
C ILE A 319 5.13 17.49 -12.58
N ARG A 320 3.93 17.44 -13.15
CA ARG A 320 2.87 16.52 -12.69
C ARG A 320 3.03 15.14 -13.30
N ILE A 321 3.10 14.13 -12.46
CA ILE A 321 3.18 12.73 -12.87
C ILE A 321 1.79 12.11 -12.62
N ARG A 322 1.07 11.83 -13.70
CA ARG A 322 -0.22 11.17 -13.63
C ARG A 322 -0.07 9.66 -13.36
N PRO A 323 -1.05 9.00 -12.77
CA PRO A 323 -1.12 7.54 -12.78
C PRO A 323 -1.11 7.01 -14.23
N ASN A 324 -0.51 5.85 -14.42
CA ASN A 324 -0.57 5.19 -15.73
C ASN A 324 -2.02 4.77 -16.06
N THR A 325 -2.34 4.81 -17.33
CA THR A 325 -3.61 4.26 -17.82
C THR A 325 -3.60 2.74 -17.77
N HIS A 326 -4.77 2.13 -17.89
CA HIS A 326 -4.90 0.68 -17.97
C HIS A 326 -4.06 0.08 -19.12
N ALA A 327 -4.10 0.70 -20.31
CA ALA A 327 -3.32 0.26 -21.46
C ALA A 327 -1.81 0.36 -21.23
N GLU A 328 -1.32 1.51 -20.70
CA GLU A 328 0.10 1.69 -20.35
C GLU A 328 0.55 0.68 -19.28
N THR A 329 -0.32 0.39 -18.30
CA THR A 329 0.00 -0.59 -17.26
C THR A 329 0.06 -2.02 -17.82
N ALA A 330 -0.84 -2.36 -18.77
CA ALA A 330 -0.78 -3.63 -19.46
C ALA A 330 0.57 -3.82 -20.19
N GLU A 331 1.05 -2.78 -20.88
CA GLU A 331 2.35 -2.80 -21.55
C GLU A 331 3.52 -2.94 -20.55
N ILE A 332 3.44 -2.25 -19.41
CA ILE A 332 4.44 -2.39 -18.33
C ILE A 332 4.47 -3.84 -17.83
N LEU A 333 3.33 -4.39 -17.44
CA LEU A 333 3.24 -5.77 -16.97
C LEU A 333 3.76 -6.76 -18.03
N LYS A 334 3.37 -6.59 -19.30
CA LYS A 334 3.84 -7.44 -20.40
C LYS A 334 5.37 -7.42 -20.53
N SER A 335 5.99 -6.28 -20.37
CA SER A 335 7.45 -6.14 -20.42
C SER A 335 8.16 -6.72 -19.18
N LEU A 336 7.47 -6.78 -18.04
CA LEU A 336 7.97 -7.39 -16.80
C LEU A 336 7.85 -8.91 -16.78
N LEU A 337 6.90 -9.52 -17.50
CA LEU A 337 6.68 -10.97 -17.47
C LEU A 337 7.95 -11.81 -17.66
N PRO A 338 8.83 -11.56 -18.67
CA PRO A 338 10.04 -12.36 -18.83
C PRO A 338 11.01 -12.26 -17.64
N LEU A 339 11.05 -11.10 -16.98
CA LEU A 339 11.92 -10.88 -15.82
C LEU A 339 11.41 -11.66 -14.63
N TYR A 340 10.11 -11.59 -14.34
CA TYR A 340 9.46 -12.31 -13.25
C TYR A 340 9.48 -13.83 -13.48
N GLN A 341 9.20 -14.30 -14.70
CA GLN A 341 9.31 -15.72 -15.06
C GLN A 341 10.72 -16.27 -14.82
N SER A 342 11.74 -15.49 -15.22
CA SER A 342 13.14 -15.88 -15.02
C SER A 342 13.55 -15.87 -13.54
N PHE A 343 13.08 -14.86 -12.78
CA PHE A 343 13.43 -14.70 -11.36
C PHE A 343 12.80 -15.77 -10.47
N TYR A 344 11.49 -16.04 -10.67
CA TYR A 344 10.74 -17.00 -9.87
C TYR A 344 10.77 -18.42 -10.42
N ASN A 345 11.32 -18.63 -11.63
CA ASN A 345 11.34 -19.90 -12.36
C ASN A 345 9.93 -20.50 -12.53
N ILE A 346 8.98 -19.70 -12.96
CA ILE A 346 7.57 -20.04 -13.16
C ILE A 346 7.08 -19.57 -14.54
N THR A 347 5.93 -20.09 -14.97
CA THR A 347 5.23 -19.61 -16.15
C THR A 347 4.14 -18.61 -15.75
N ILE A 348 4.06 -17.50 -16.49
CA ILE A 348 3.01 -16.48 -16.28
C ILE A 348 2.25 -16.34 -17.61
N PRO A 349 1.00 -16.83 -17.70
CA PRO A 349 0.18 -16.66 -18.89
C PRO A 349 -0.13 -15.18 -19.20
N GLU A 350 -0.15 -14.81 -20.47
CA GLU A 350 -0.35 -13.39 -20.86
C GLU A 350 -1.75 -12.88 -20.47
N ASN A 351 -2.77 -13.75 -20.40
CA ASN A 351 -4.11 -13.41 -19.92
C ASN A 351 -4.16 -13.04 -18.42
N SER A 352 -3.12 -13.39 -17.65
CA SER A 352 -2.99 -12.98 -16.24
C SER A 352 -2.94 -11.44 -16.09
N ILE A 353 -2.43 -10.73 -17.11
CA ILE A 353 -2.37 -9.26 -17.12
C ILE A 353 -3.77 -8.66 -17.04
N GLU A 354 -4.67 -9.08 -17.94
CA GLU A 354 -6.04 -8.55 -17.97
C GLU A 354 -6.81 -8.89 -16.69
N GLN A 355 -6.57 -10.08 -16.15
CA GLN A 355 -7.16 -10.49 -14.86
C GLN A 355 -6.67 -9.62 -13.70
N ILE A 356 -5.35 -9.38 -13.61
CA ILE A 356 -4.76 -8.52 -12.58
C ILE A 356 -5.33 -7.10 -12.69
N LEU A 357 -5.39 -6.53 -13.89
CA LEU A 357 -5.91 -5.18 -14.11
C LEU A 357 -7.39 -5.08 -13.74
N THR A 358 -8.22 -6.01 -14.20
CA THR A 358 -9.66 -6.05 -13.88
C THR A 358 -9.90 -6.16 -12.37
N LEU A 359 -9.14 -7.01 -11.68
CA LEU A 359 -9.31 -7.20 -10.25
C LEU A 359 -8.76 -6.03 -9.45
N THR A 360 -7.63 -5.44 -9.84
CA THR A 360 -7.08 -4.26 -9.15
C THR A 360 -7.94 -3.02 -9.36
N ASP A 361 -8.58 -2.83 -10.51
CA ASP A 361 -9.55 -1.75 -10.71
C ASP A 361 -10.74 -1.89 -9.75
N ARG A 362 -11.21 -3.11 -9.56
CA ARG A 362 -12.37 -3.38 -8.71
C ARG A 362 -12.05 -3.33 -7.22
N TYR A 363 -10.89 -3.85 -6.80
CA TYR A 363 -10.60 -4.10 -5.39
C TYR A 363 -9.52 -3.20 -4.79
N ALA A 364 -8.70 -2.52 -5.62
CA ALA A 364 -7.63 -1.63 -5.21
C ALA A 364 -7.90 -0.15 -5.59
N SER A 365 -9.10 0.35 -5.28
CA SER A 365 -9.56 1.69 -5.67
C SER A 365 -8.79 2.85 -5.01
N ASN A 366 -8.12 2.60 -3.88
CA ASN A 366 -7.34 3.61 -3.15
C ASN A 366 -5.85 3.63 -3.53
N GLU A 367 -5.43 2.78 -4.47
CA GLU A 367 -4.06 2.66 -4.94
C GLU A 367 -3.96 3.02 -6.42
N PHE A 368 -2.75 3.38 -6.87
CA PHE A 368 -2.54 3.92 -8.21
C PHE A 368 -1.71 2.98 -9.07
N TYR A 369 -1.94 3.03 -10.38
CA TYR A 369 -1.12 2.36 -11.36
C TYR A 369 0.23 3.07 -11.58
N PRO A 370 1.32 2.31 -11.84
CA PRO A 370 1.36 0.86 -12.09
C PRO A 370 1.53 0.00 -10.83
N ASP A 371 1.87 0.58 -9.70
CA ASP A 371 2.34 -0.08 -8.47
C ASP A 371 1.37 -1.17 -7.98
N LYS A 372 0.07 -0.85 -7.84
CA LYS A 372 -0.95 -1.81 -7.40
C LYS A 372 -1.01 -3.08 -8.27
N ALA A 373 -0.75 -2.97 -9.56
CA ALA A 373 -0.77 -4.12 -10.47
C ALA A 373 0.52 -4.93 -10.40
N ILE A 374 1.66 -4.25 -10.23
CA ILE A 374 2.97 -4.88 -10.03
C ILE A 374 2.99 -5.65 -8.72
N ASP A 375 2.47 -5.08 -7.64
CA ASP A 375 2.37 -5.73 -6.33
C ASP A 375 1.53 -7.01 -6.39
N VAL A 376 0.40 -6.99 -7.10
CA VAL A 376 -0.41 -8.19 -7.30
C VAL A 376 0.33 -9.23 -8.11
N LEU A 377 1.04 -8.84 -9.19
CA LEU A 377 1.83 -9.75 -10.01
C LEU A 377 2.92 -10.42 -9.16
N ASP A 378 3.69 -9.63 -8.42
CA ASP A 378 4.80 -10.12 -7.58
C ASP A 378 4.32 -11.10 -6.50
N ASN A 379 3.26 -10.74 -5.78
CA ASN A 379 2.65 -11.61 -4.78
C ASN A 379 2.03 -12.89 -5.39
N ALA A 380 1.45 -12.80 -6.59
CA ALA A 380 0.94 -13.98 -7.29
C ALA A 380 2.08 -14.92 -7.69
N CYS A 381 3.20 -14.37 -8.16
CA CYS A 381 4.41 -15.15 -8.46
C CYS A 381 4.96 -15.86 -7.22
N LEU A 382 5.06 -15.17 -6.08
CA LEU A 382 5.50 -15.75 -4.79
C LEU A 382 4.62 -16.90 -4.32
N ASN A 383 3.32 -16.85 -4.55
CA ASN A 383 2.37 -17.88 -4.16
C ASN A 383 2.27 -19.04 -5.18
N SER A 384 2.87 -18.90 -6.36
CA SER A 384 2.85 -19.90 -7.43
C SER A 384 3.97 -20.91 -7.28
N LYS A 385 3.71 -22.17 -7.62
CA LYS A 385 4.76 -23.22 -7.64
C LYS A 385 5.38 -23.39 -9.03
N ASN A 386 4.57 -23.43 -10.06
CA ASN A 386 5.00 -23.65 -11.45
C ASN A 386 4.40 -22.62 -12.40
N GLU A 387 3.14 -22.22 -12.18
CA GLU A 387 2.39 -21.35 -13.07
C GLU A 387 1.48 -20.42 -12.27
N VAL A 388 1.36 -19.15 -12.70
CA VAL A 388 0.40 -18.20 -12.15
C VAL A 388 -0.97 -18.50 -12.74
N THR A 389 -1.84 -19.09 -11.94
CA THR A 389 -3.22 -19.39 -12.35
C THR A 389 -4.18 -18.30 -11.92
N GLU A 390 -5.36 -18.23 -12.57
CA GLU A 390 -6.44 -17.32 -12.18
C GLU A 390 -6.78 -17.46 -10.68
N GLN A 391 -6.83 -18.69 -10.17
CA GLN A 391 -7.12 -18.94 -8.76
C GLN A 391 -6.08 -18.32 -7.82
N ILE A 392 -4.80 -18.36 -8.18
CA ILE A 392 -3.72 -17.75 -7.39
C ILE A 392 -3.83 -16.22 -7.40
N ILE A 393 -4.18 -15.62 -8.54
CA ILE A 393 -4.43 -14.16 -8.63
C ILE A 393 -5.59 -13.77 -7.73
N ILE A 394 -6.69 -14.53 -7.77
CA ILE A 394 -7.85 -14.31 -6.91
C ILE A 394 -7.46 -14.39 -5.43
N GLU A 395 -6.78 -15.47 -5.02
CA GLU A 395 -6.34 -15.64 -3.63
C GLU A 395 -5.38 -14.53 -3.18
N THR A 396 -4.55 -14.03 -4.10
CA THR A 396 -3.65 -12.90 -3.84
C THR A 396 -4.44 -11.62 -3.57
N ILE A 397 -5.41 -11.31 -4.42
CA ILE A 397 -6.33 -10.15 -4.23
C ILE A 397 -7.09 -10.29 -2.91
N GLU A 398 -7.63 -11.48 -2.61
CA GLU A 398 -8.36 -11.72 -1.36
C GLU A 398 -7.51 -11.47 -0.12
N LYS A 399 -6.23 -11.86 -0.15
CA LYS A 399 -5.28 -11.66 0.96
C LYS A 399 -4.85 -10.20 1.09
N LEU A 400 -4.48 -9.55 -0.02
CA LEU A 400 -3.98 -8.17 -0.01
C LEU A 400 -5.07 -7.19 0.43
N TYR A 401 -6.27 -7.31 -0.16
CA TYR A 401 -7.36 -6.35 0.07
C TYR A 401 -8.41 -6.83 1.08
N LYS A 402 -8.21 -8.01 1.70
CA LYS A 402 -9.11 -8.61 2.70
C LYS A 402 -10.57 -8.71 2.22
N VAL A 403 -10.73 -9.09 0.97
CA VAL A 403 -12.02 -9.27 0.30
C VAL A 403 -12.21 -10.72 -0.12
N LYS A 404 -13.44 -11.09 -0.47
CA LYS A 404 -13.73 -12.34 -1.17
C LYS A 404 -14.10 -12.01 -2.62
N VAL A 405 -13.30 -12.53 -3.55
CA VAL A 405 -13.57 -12.38 -4.98
C VAL A 405 -14.58 -13.42 -5.43
N ASP A 406 -15.69 -12.97 -5.95
CA ASP A 406 -16.74 -13.84 -6.47
C ASP A 406 -17.28 -13.26 -7.78
N PHE A 407 -17.15 -14.01 -8.87
CA PHE A 407 -17.60 -13.61 -10.20
C PHE A 407 -19.06 -14.02 -10.49
N LYS A 408 -19.67 -14.80 -9.59
CA LYS A 408 -21.05 -15.24 -9.79
C LYS A 408 -22.03 -14.16 -9.29
N PRO A 409 -23.17 -13.98 -9.98
CA PRO A 409 -24.23 -13.12 -9.47
C PRO A 409 -24.62 -13.53 -8.04
N LYS A 410 -24.48 -12.58 -7.12
CA LYS A 410 -24.65 -12.85 -5.68
C LYS A 410 -26.06 -12.64 -5.19
N ALA A 411 -26.82 -11.74 -5.85
CA ALA A 411 -28.11 -11.27 -5.38
C ALA A 411 -29.06 -12.39 -4.95
N GLU A 412 -29.16 -13.45 -5.74
CA GLU A 412 -30.07 -14.57 -5.43
C GLU A 412 -29.62 -15.35 -4.20
N SER A 413 -28.37 -15.78 -4.21
CA SER A 413 -27.81 -16.57 -3.09
C SER A 413 -27.77 -15.79 -1.76
N VAL A 414 -27.51 -14.48 -1.84
CA VAL A 414 -27.51 -13.60 -0.66
C VAL A 414 -28.91 -13.45 -0.10
N ILE A 415 -29.91 -13.16 -0.93
CA ILE A 415 -31.28 -13.00 -0.49
C ILE A 415 -31.86 -14.33 0.04
N ASP A 416 -31.55 -15.45 -0.59
CA ASP A 416 -31.97 -16.78 -0.11
C ASP A 416 -31.38 -17.11 1.27
N LYS A 417 -30.18 -16.66 1.58
CA LYS A 417 -29.60 -16.79 2.91
C LYS A 417 -30.28 -15.85 3.91
N ILE A 418 -30.50 -14.59 3.53
CA ILE A 418 -31.16 -13.59 4.39
C ILE A 418 -32.61 -14.02 4.70
N SER A 419 -33.37 -14.55 3.73
CA SER A 419 -34.75 -14.98 3.92
C SER A 419 -34.93 -16.11 4.93
N LYS A 420 -33.90 -16.93 5.13
CA LYS A 420 -33.88 -17.95 6.18
C LYS A 420 -33.87 -17.36 7.59
N GLU A 421 -33.19 -16.22 7.76
CA GLU A 421 -33.01 -15.56 9.07
C GLU A 421 -34.02 -14.41 9.30
N ILE A 422 -34.49 -13.74 8.25
CA ILE A 422 -35.47 -12.66 8.35
C ILE A 422 -36.86 -13.20 7.95
N LYS A 423 -37.80 -13.11 8.86
CA LYS A 423 -39.16 -13.63 8.66
C LYS A 423 -40.15 -12.50 8.39
N GLY A 424 -41.09 -12.74 7.45
CA GLY A 424 -42.22 -11.86 7.18
C GLY A 424 -41.85 -10.54 6.49
N GLN A 425 -40.76 -10.52 5.72
CA GLN A 425 -40.30 -9.34 4.99
C GLN A 425 -40.07 -9.67 3.49
N ASP A 426 -40.92 -10.53 2.93
CA ASP A 426 -40.71 -11.07 1.57
C ASP A 426 -40.70 -9.97 0.50
N ASN A 427 -41.57 -8.94 0.64
CA ASN A 427 -41.61 -7.81 -0.28
C ASN A 427 -40.32 -6.97 -0.21
N ALA A 428 -39.84 -6.66 1.01
CA ALA A 428 -38.61 -5.90 1.21
C ALA A 428 -37.39 -6.64 0.65
N LEU A 429 -37.33 -7.96 0.86
CA LEU A 429 -36.24 -8.81 0.33
C LEU A 429 -36.33 -8.95 -1.20
N TYR A 430 -37.51 -8.96 -1.78
CA TYR A 430 -37.69 -8.97 -3.22
C TYR A 430 -37.18 -7.69 -3.89
N GLU A 431 -37.55 -6.50 -3.37
CA GLU A 431 -37.02 -5.23 -3.88
C GLU A 431 -35.51 -5.12 -3.67
N LEU A 432 -35.00 -5.55 -2.52
CA LEU A 432 -33.56 -5.61 -2.27
C LEU A 432 -32.85 -6.54 -3.30
N LYS A 433 -33.42 -7.70 -3.60
CA LYS A 433 -32.91 -8.62 -4.62
C LYS A 433 -32.78 -7.96 -5.99
N LYS A 434 -33.80 -7.21 -6.39
CA LYS A 434 -33.83 -6.49 -7.68
C LYS A 434 -32.73 -5.44 -7.76
N ASN A 435 -32.51 -4.68 -6.68
CA ASN A 435 -31.46 -3.69 -6.61
C ASN A 435 -30.05 -4.32 -6.62
N LEU A 436 -29.83 -5.40 -5.88
CA LEU A 436 -28.55 -6.13 -5.91
C LEU A 436 -28.23 -6.73 -7.30
N LYS A 437 -29.24 -7.12 -8.08
CA LYS A 437 -29.04 -7.57 -9.47
C LYS A 437 -28.49 -6.46 -10.39
N VAL A 438 -28.81 -5.20 -10.12
CA VAL A 438 -28.23 -4.07 -10.86
C VAL A 438 -26.72 -3.99 -10.61
N ILE A 439 -26.32 -4.18 -9.36
CA ILE A 439 -24.89 -4.20 -8.98
C ILE A 439 -24.19 -5.41 -9.60
N ASP A 440 -24.77 -6.60 -9.49
CA ASP A 440 -24.18 -7.84 -10.04
C ASP A 440 -23.97 -7.80 -11.56
N ASN A 441 -24.84 -7.07 -12.28
CA ASN A 441 -24.75 -6.92 -13.74
C ASN A 441 -23.89 -5.72 -14.17
N THR A 442 -23.17 -5.09 -13.24
CA THR A 442 -22.32 -3.90 -13.51
C THR A 442 -23.06 -2.73 -14.18
N LEU A 443 -24.36 -2.61 -13.92
CA LEU A 443 -25.22 -1.55 -14.45
C LEU A 443 -25.28 -0.34 -13.52
N TYR A 444 -24.17 0.01 -12.87
CA TYR A 444 -24.05 1.15 -11.95
C TYR A 444 -22.89 2.07 -12.33
N ASP A 445 -22.96 3.31 -11.89
CA ASP A 445 -21.86 4.28 -12.08
C ASP A 445 -20.70 3.96 -11.13
N THR A 446 -19.57 3.57 -11.68
CA THR A 446 -18.37 3.18 -10.91
C THR A 446 -17.77 4.30 -10.07
N ASN A 447 -18.15 5.56 -10.34
CA ASN A 447 -17.71 6.71 -9.55
C ASN A 447 -18.59 6.95 -8.32
N LYS A 448 -19.76 6.31 -8.23
CA LYS A 448 -20.71 6.46 -7.12
C LYS A 448 -20.68 5.25 -6.20
N PRO A 449 -21.30 5.32 -4.99
CA PRO A 449 -21.50 4.15 -4.16
C PRO A 449 -22.21 3.02 -4.90
N LEU A 450 -21.96 1.75 -4.51
CA LEU A 450 -22.60 0.57 -5.10
C LEU A 450 -24.13 0.61 -4.98
N GLY A 451 -24.64 1.26 -3.95
CA GLY A 451 -26.07 1.46 -3.75
C GLY A 451 -26.36 2.26 -2.49
N VAL A 452 -27.43 3.02 -2.53
CA VAL A 452 -27.91 3.86 -1.43
C VAL A 452 -29.39 3.56 -1.19
N TYR A 453 -29.70 2.82 -0.12
CA TYR A 453 -31.04 2.31 0.14
C TYR A 453 -31.61 2.87 1.44
N LEU A 454 -32.86 3.36 1.41
CA LEU A 454 -33.58 3.77 2.60
C LEU A 454 -34.57 2.67 3.05
N PHE A 455 -34.31 2.07 4.21
CA PHE A 455 -35.21 1.09 4.85
C PHE A 455 -36.19 1.80 5.75
N VAL A 456 -37.46 1.80 5.38
CA VAL A 456 -38.55 2.47 6.11
C VAL A 456 -39.51 1.44 6.71
N GLY A 457 -39.97 1.66 7.92
CA GLY A 457 -40.94 0.79 8.56
C GLY A 457 -40.92 0.85 10.09
N PRO A 458 -41.83 0.15 10.77
CA PRO A 458 -41.92 0.15 12.24
C PRO A 458 -40.64 -0.26 12.94
N SER A 459 -40.52 0.07 14.22
CA SER A 459 -39.37 -0.37 15.01
C SER A 459 -39.41 -1.89 15.24
N GLY A 460 -38.23 -2.55 15.19
CA GLY A 460 -38.13 -3.96 15.53
C GLY A 460 -38.60 -4.95 14.46
N VAL A 461 -38.87 -4.52 13.22
CA VAL A 461 -39.29 -5.40 12.10
C VAL A 461 -38.14 -6.08 11.37
N GLY A 462 -36.88 -5.72 11.65
CA GLY A 462 -35.72 -6.38 11.09
C GLY A 462 -34.81 -5.53 10.21
N LYS A 463 -35.06 -4.20 10.02
CA LYS A 463 -34.26 -3.30 9.17
C LYS A 463 -32.74 -3.40 9.41
N THR A 464 -32.31 -3.12 10.63
CA THR A 464 -30.90 -3.17 11.03
C THR A 464 -30.31 -4.58 10.92
N GLN A 465 -31.10 -5.61 11.20
CA GLN A 465 -30.68 -7.01 11.07
C GLN A 465 -30.48 -7.40 9.60
N THR A 466 -31.38 -6.97 8.71
CA THR A 466 -31.25 -7.19 7.26
C THR A 466 -29.98 -6.52 6.72
N ALA A 467 -29.69 -5.28 7.13
CA ALA A 467 -28.45 -4.60 6.75
C ALA A 467 -27.20 -5.36 7.23
N LYS A 468 -27.20 -5.86 8.48
CA LYS A 468 -26.09 -6.66 9.00
C LYS A 468 -25.90 -7.97 8.23
N LEU A 469 -26.97 -8.67 7.92
CA LEU A 469 -26.92 -9.90 7.14
C LEU A 469 -26.52 -9.64 5.66
N LEU A 470 -26.97 -8.52 5.11
CA LEU A 470 -26.55 -8.09 3.78
C LEU A 470 -25.03 -7.89 3.74
N ALA A 471 -24.45 -7.18 4.70
CA ALA A 471 -23.01 -7.01 4.79
C ALA A 471 -22.29 -8.38 4.89
N LYS A 472 -22.74 -9.23 5.81
CA LYS A 472 -22.17 -10.56 6.04
C LYS A 472 -22.17 -11.45 4.78
N TYR A 473 -23.28 -11.50 4.06
CA TYR A 473 -23.45 -12.40 2.91
C TYR A 473 -23.03 -11.81 1.58
N TYR A 474 -23.13 -10.48 1.40
CA TYR A 474 -22.74 -9.84 0.16
C TYR A 474 -21.22 -9.63 0.09
N PHE A 475 -20.60 -9.14 1.18
CA PHE A 475 -19.14 -8.95 1.25
C PHE A 475 -18.39 -10.15 1.88
N ASN A 476 -19.11 -11.21 2.26
CA ASN A 476 -18.55 -12.40 2.90
C ASN A 476 -17.70 -12.12 4.15
N SER A 477 -17.96 -11.01 4.85
CA SER A 477 -17.21 -10.59 6.05
C SER A 477 -18.12 -9.86 7.03
N GLU A 478 -18.06 -10.23 8.29
CA GLU A 478 -18.75 -9.47 9.36
C GLU A 478 -18.05 -8.13 9.65
N LEU A 479 -16.75 -8.00 9.32
CA LEU A 479 -15.98 -6.76 9.49
C LEU A 479 -16.33 -5.70 8.44
N SER A 480 -16.99 -6.09 7.36
CA SER A 480 -17.52 -5.17 6.34
C SER A 480 -18.79 -4.44 6.75
N PHE A 481 -19.28 -4.64 7.99
CA PHE A 481 -20.44 -3.94 8.52
C PHE A 481 -20.02 -2.83 9.47
N PHE A 482 -20.41 -1.60 9.18
CA PHE A 482 -20.17 -0.47 10.06
C PHE A 482 -21.47 0.30 10.30
N LYS A 483 -21.82 0.44 11.56
CA LYS A 483 -23.04 1.14 11.98
C LYS A 483 -22.69 2.51 12.55
N ILE A 484 -23.40 3.53 12.08
CA ILE A 484 -23.37 4.88 12.63
C ILE A 484 -24.79 5.20 13.13
N ASP A 485 -24.91 5.51 14.42
CA ASP A 485 -26.17 5.95 15.01
C ASP A 485 -26.33 7.46 14.81
N MET A 486 -27.30 7.87 14.03
CA MET A 486 -27.52 9.28 13.72
C MET A 486 -28.04 10.08 14.92
N ALA A 487 -28.47 9.41 15.97
CA ALA A 487 -28.82 10.08 17.22
C ALA A 487 -27.61 10.77 17.88
N ASP A 488 -26.39 10.31 17.61
CA ASP A 488 -25.14 10.91 18.10
C ASP A 488 -24.68 12.12 17.25
N TYR A 489 -25.36 12.38 16.12
CA TYR A 489 -25.01 13.39 15.13
C TYR A 489 -26.11 14.44 14.90
N ARG A 490 -26.78 14.84 15.98
CA ARG A 490 -27.84 15.86 15.95
C ARG A 490 -27.32 17.28 15.76
N ASP A 491 -26.10 17.52 16.21
CA ASP A 491 -25.49 18.84 16.14
C ASP A 491 -24.55 18.96 14.93
N SER A 492 -24.51 20.12 14.31
CA SER A 492 -23.62 20.41 13.17
C SER A 492 -22.13 20.29 13.54
N SER A 493 -21.77 20.53 14.78
CA SER A 493 -20.40 20.36 15.31
C SER A 493 -19.92 18.91 15.30
N SER A 494 -20.83 17.93 15.22
CA SER A 494 -20.48 16.51 15.20
C SER A 494 -19.94 16.03 13.85
N LEU A 495 -19.94 16.86 12.79
CA LEU A 495 -19.40 16.52 11.48
C LEU A 495 -17.91 16.12 11.55
N SER A 496 -17.14 16.79 12.39
CA SER A 496 -15.72 16.46 12.60
C SER A 496 -15.47 15.04 13.14
N ARG A 497 -16.47 14.43 13.78
CA ARG A 497 -16.40 13.03 14.21
C ARG A 497 -16.52 12.05 13.04
N LEU A 498 -17.15 12.45 11.94
CA LEU A 498 -17.30 11.62 10.73
C LEU A 498 -16.13 11.76 9.79
N ASN A 499 -15.74 12.98 9.43
CA ASN A 499 -14.69 13.24 8.45
C ASN A 499 -13.31 13.48 9.06
N GLY A 500 -13.20 13.60 10.41
CA GLY A 500 -11.96 13.94 11.10
C GLY A 500 -11.84 15.44 11.37
N THR A 501 -10.93 15.78 12.27
CA THR A 501 -10.68 17.16 12.71
C THR A 501 -9.60 17.81 11.86
N SER A 502 -9.82 19.04 11.42
CA SER A 502 -8.84 19.79 10.63
C SER A 502 -7.56 20.12 11.42
N PRO A 503 -6.40 20.24 10.75
CA PRO A 503 -5.15 20.62 11.39
C PRO A 503 -5.29 21.91 12.19
N GLY A 504 -4.73 21.95 13.41
CA GLY A 504 -4.82 23.09 14.32
C GLY A 504 -5.86 22.96 15.43
N TYR A 505 -6.73 21.97 15.39
CA TYR A 505 -7.69 21.68 16.47
C TYR A 505 -7.24 20.48 17.31
N VAL A 506 -7.72 20.43 18.57
CA VAL A 506 -7.43 19.30 19.47
C VAL A 506 -8.02 18.02 18.89
N GLY A 507 -7.21 16.95 18.82
CA GLY A 507 -7.64 15.65 18.25
C GLY A 507 -7.38 15.49 16.74
N TYR A 508 -6.74 16.44 16.05
CA TYR A 508 -6.49 16.35 14.58
C TYR A 508 -5.66 15.13 14.15
N LYS A 509 -4.93 14.49 15.08
CA LYS A 509 -4.17 13.25 14.81
C LYS A 509 -5.03 11.98 14.87
N GLU A 510 -6.24 12.06 15.38
CA GLU A 510 -7.13 10.92 15.48
C GLU A 510 -7.93 10.73 14.20
N VAL A 511 -7.69 9.59 13.56
CA VAL A 511 -8.44 9.19 12.36
C VAL A 511 -9.87 8.87 12.76
N SER A 512 -10.86 9.48 12.09
CA SER A 512 -12.26 9.23 12.39
C SER A 512 -12.64 7.74 12.21
N PRO A 513 -13.61 7.21 12.97
CA PRO A 513 -14.04 5.82 12.84
C PRO A 513 -14.49 5.45 11.42
N LEU A 514 -15.19 6.35 10.72
CA LEU A 514 -15.64 6.14 9.35
C LEU A 514 -14.45 6.05 8.38
N VAL A 515 -13.51 6.99 8.48
CA VAL A 515 -12.28 6.98 7.65
C VAL A 515 -11.46 5.72 7.91
N ARG A 516 -11.31 5.34 9.17
CA ARG A 516 -10.60 4.10 9.56
C ARG A 516 -11.27 2.86 8.97
N GLN A 517 -12.60 2.76 9.05
CA GLN A 517 -13.35 1.65 8.47
C GLN A 517 -13.12 1.56 6.96
N LEU A 518 -13.30 2.66 6.23
CA LEU A 518 -13.17 2.68 4.78
C LEU A 518 -11.75 2.42 4.28
N LYS A 519 -10.73 2.87 5.03
CA LYS A 519 -9.33 2.53 4.72
C LYS A 519 -9.01 1.06 4.98
N SER A 520 -9.57 0.47 6.03
CA SER A 520 -9.31 -0.94 6.39
C SER A 520 -10.17 -1.93 5.61
N PHE A 521 -11.39 -1.53 5.25
CA PHE A 521 -12.39 -2.34 4.55
C PHE A 521 -13.10 -1.48 3.50
N PRO A 522 -12.47 -1.25 2.32
CA PRO A 522 -13.06 -0.44 1.26
C PRO A 522 -14.39 -1.00 0.74
N HIS A 523 -14.56 -2.33 0.80
CA HIS A 523 -15.80 -3.03 0.46
C HIS A 523 -16.64 -3.24 1.72
N SER A 524 -17.55 -2.31 1.99
CA SER A 524 -18.31 -2.28 3.24
C SER A 524 -19.78 -1.93 3.02
N LEU A 525 -20.58 -2.30 3.99
CA LEU A 525 -21.92 -1.74 4.17
C LEU A 525 -21.89 -0.77 5.36
N ILE A 526 -22.23 0.48 5.08
CA ILE A 526 -22.36 1.53 6.08
C ILE A 526 -23.84 1.70 6.40
N LEU A 527 -24.21 1.41 7.64
CA LEU A 527 -25.56 1.61 8.13
C LEU A 527 -25.68 2.96 8.84
N LEU A 528 -26.50 3.85 8.31
CA LEU A 528 -26.90 5.11 8.95
C LEU A 528 -28.23 4.87 9.66
N ASP A 529 -28.16 4.55 10.98
CA ASP A 529 -29.35 4.17 11.75
C ASP A 529 -30.09 5.42 12.26
N GLU A 530 -31.42 5.45 12.13
CA GLU A 530 -32.32 6.56 12.51
C GLU A 530 -31.96 7.88 11.84
N ILE A 531 -31.86 7.87 10.50
CA ILE A 531 -31.38 9.01 9.68
C ILE A 531 -32.18 10.30 9.91
N GLU A 532 -33.45 10.20 10.31
CA GLU A 532 -34.31 11.34 10.66
C GLU A 532 -33.82 12.15 11.87
N LYS A 533 -32.86 11.64 12.63
CA LYS A 533 -32.28 12.33 13.79
C LYS A 533 -31.04 13.15 13.45
N ALA A 534 -30.48 12.95 12.26
CA ALA A 534 -29.28 13.65 11.81
C ALA A 534 -29.52 15.15 11.63
N SER A 535 -28.52 15.97 11.91
CA SER A 535 -28.56 17.40 11.58
C SER A 535 -28.49 17.61 10.06
N THR A 536 -28.95 18.76 9.61
CA THR A 536 -28.96 19.11 8.16
C THR A 536 -27.55 19.05 7.57
N SER A 537 -26.53 19.51 8.29
CA SER A 537 -25.14 19.48 7.83
C SER A 537 -24.60 18.04 7.63
N ILE A 538 -25.07 17.10 8.43
CA ILE A 538 -24.74 15.68 8.29
C ILE A 538 -25.45 15.08 7.07
N LEU A 539 -26.72 15.43 6.84
CA LEU A 539 -27.43 15.02 5.63
C LEU A 539 -26.76 15.57 4.37
N ASP A 540 -26.32 16.84 4.38
CA ASP A 540 -25.60 17.47 3.27
C ASP A 540 -24.23 16.80 3.02
N PHE A 541 -23.54 16.37 4.07
CA PHE A 541 -22.29 15.61 3.94
C PHE A 541 -22.51 14.27 3.23
N PHE A 542 -23.53 13.50 3.65
CA PHE A 542 -23.84 12.23 2.98
C PHE A 542 -24.41 12.43 1.57
N LEU A 543 -25.14 13.50 1.33
CA LEU A 543 -25.63 13.84 -0.01
C LEU A 543 -24.45 14.02 -0.99
N ASN A 544 -23.41 14.75 -0.58
CA ASN A 544 -22.19 14.88 -1.40
C ASN A 544 -21.51 13.53 -1.65
N ILE A 545 -21.45 12.64 -0.65
CA ILE A 545 -20.90 11.30 -0.81
C ILE A 545 -21.69 10.47 -1.81
N PHE A 546 -23.01 10.55 -1.77
CA PHE A 546 -23.89 9.80 -2.68
C PHE A 546 -23.78 10.29 -4.13
N ASP A 547 -23.46 11.58 -4.33
CA ASP A 547 -23.24 12.14 -5.64
C ASP A 547 -21.86 11.84 -6.22
N GLU A 548 -20.81 12.09 -5.41
CA GLU A 548 -19.42 12.10 -5.87
C GLU A 548 -18.71 10.75 -5.65
N GLY A 549 -19.29 9.87 -4.82
CA GLY A 549 -18.66 8.58 -4.45
C GLY A 549 -17.38 8.71 -3.64
N TYR A 550 -17.11 9.88 -3.06
CA TYR A 550 -15.99 10.12 -2.15
C TYR A 550 -16.27 11.30 -1.22
N PHE A 551 -15.42 11.45 -0.22
CA PHE A 551 -15.34 12.66 0.59
C PHE A 551 -13.89 12.99 0.93
N ILE A 552 -13.66 14.21 1.42
CA ILE A 552 -12.34 14.66 1.87
C ILE A 552 -12.32 14.59 3.40
N ASP A 553 -11.33 13.87 3.95
CA ASP A 553 -11.17 13.77 5.41
C ASP A 553 -10.61 15.06 6.02
N GLY A 554 -10.57 15.14 7.35
CA GLY A 554 -10.11 16.33 8.09
C GLY A 554 -8.66 16.73 7.80
N VAL A 555 -7.84 15.84 7.22
CA VAL A 555 -6.44 16.11 6.83
C VAL A 555 -6.28 16.38 5.33
N GLY A 556 -7.38 16.40 4.58
CA GLY A 556 -7.37 16.71 3.14
C GLY A 556 -7.23 15.50 2.22
N GLN A 557 -7.32 14.26 2.74
CA GLN A 557 -7.22 13.05 1.91
C GLN A 557 -8.58 12.68 1.31
N LYS A 558 -8.58 12.31 0.05
CA LYS A 558 -9.75 11.77 -0.66
C LYS A 558 -10.01 10.34 -0.21
N ILE A 559 -11.21 10.08 0.32
CA ILE A 559 -11.66 8.76 0.77
C ILE A 559 -12.75 8.29 -0.18
N SER A 560 -12.48 7.26 -0.96
CA SER A 560 -13.44 6.68 -1.89
C SER A 560 -14.52 5.87 -1.16
N THR A 561 -15.75 5.95 -1.65
CA THR A 561 -16.90 5.15 -1.22
C THR A 561 -17.55 4.38 -2.39
N SER A 562 -16.87 4.28 -3.52
CA SER A 562 -17.40 3.64 -4.74
C SER A 562 -17.71 2.14 -4.56
N ASN A 563 -17.07 1.48 -3.60
CA ASN A 563 -17.30 0.07 -3.26
C ASN A 563 -18.18 -0.13 -2.01
N VAL A 564 -18.92 0.92 -1.62
CA VAL A 564 -19.72 0.92 -0.40
C VAL A 564 -21.21 0.81 -0.74
N ILE A 565 -21.94 -0.01 0.02
CA ILE A 565 -23.41 0.02 0.06
C ILE A 565 -23.81 0.85 1.29
N PHE A 566 -24.55 1.91 1.08
CA PHE A 566 -25.18 2.67 2.16
C PHE A 566 -26.59 2.18 2.41
N VAL A 567 -26.89 1.85 3.65
CA VAL A 567 -28.24 1.56 4.10
C VAL A 567 -28.61 2.58 5.17
N LEU A 568 -29.68 3.30 4.92
CA LEU A 568 -30.27 4.25 5.86
C LEU A 568 -31.48 3.61 6.49
N THR A 569 -31.69 3.77 7.79
CA THR A 569 -32.96 3.32 8.41
C THR A 569 -33.76 4.50 8.92
N SER A 570 -35.07 4.41 8.75
CA SER A 570 -36.01 5.32 9.40
C SER A 570 -37.10 4.53 10.13
N ASN A 571 -37.41 4.99 11.34
CA ASN A 571 -38.48 4.41 12.17
C ASN A 571 -39.79 5.12 11.94
N TYR A 572 -39.96 5.82 10.84
CA TYR A 572 -41.24 6.39 10.50
C TYR A 572 -42.27 5.26 10.43
N SER A 573 -43.08 5.17 11.51
CA SER A 573 -44.31 4.44 11.48
C SER A 573 -45.36 5.38 10.92
N PHE A 574 -46.03 4.93 9.89
CA PHE A 574 -47.20 5.62 9.37
C PHE A 574 -48.33 5.40 10.35
N ASP A 575 -48.23 6.02 11.56
CA ASP A 575 -49.19 5.94 12.67
C ASP A 575 -50.45 6.78 12.40
N SER A 576 -50.84 6.93 11.17
CA SER A 576 -52.22 7.36 10.86
C SER A 576 -53.01 6.12 10.50
N ASP A 577 -53.98 5.80 11.29
CA ASP A 577 -54.97 4.70 11.17
C ASP A 577 -55.65 4.56 9.79
N HIS A 578 -55.28 5.40 8.81
CA HIS A 578 -55.86 5.50 7.50
C HIS A 578 -55.06 4.88 6.34
N LEU A 579 -53.77 4.57 6.50
CA LEU A 579 -52.94 4.07 5.40
C LEU A 579 -52.76 2.56 5.38
N PHE A 580 -52.81 1.89 6.52
CA PHE A 580 -52.64 0.43 6.60
C PHE A 580 -53.91 -0.35 6.94
N SER A 581 -55.01 0.33 7.27
CA SER A 581 -56.30 -0.32 7.56
C SER A 581 -57.17 -0.59 6.36
N SER A 582 -56.91 -0.02 5.21
CA SER A 582 -57.62 -0.34 3.98
C SER A 582 -56.87 -1.42 3.20
N LYS A 583 -57.52 -2.50 2.87
CA LYS A 583 -57.14 -3.48 1.82
C LYS A 583 -56.94 -2.74 0.48
N ILE A 584 -55.77 -2.17 0.26
CA ILE A 584 -55.47 -1.44 -0.97
C ILE A 584 -54.69 -2.34 -1.89
N ASN A 585 -55.39 -2.79 -2.91
CA ASN A 585 -54.89 -3.51 -4.08
C ASN A 585 -54.16 -2.56 -5.02
N SER A 586 -53.01 -1.99 -4.66
CA SER A 586 -51.98 -1.57 -5.63
C SER A 586 -50.75 -0.99 -4.93
N SER A 587 -49.63 -1.63 -5.11
CA SER A 587 -48.32 -1.22 -4.58
C SER A 587 -47.84 0.18 -4.98
N LYS A 588 -48.36 0.72 -6.10
CA LYS A 588 -47.97 2.05 -6.63
C LYS A 588 -48.64 3.23 -5.89
N SER A 589 -49.85 3.10 -5.37
CA SER A 589 -50.54 4.18 -4.64
C SER A 589 -49.93 4.40 -3.25
N ASN A 590 -49.46 3.33 -2.59
CA ASN A 590 -48.83 3.39 -1.30
C ASN A 590 -47.45 4.08 -1.39
N MET A 591 -46.64 3.79 -2.43
CA MET A 591 -45.34 4.39 -2.60
C MET A 591 -45.38 5.91 -2.78
N ASN A 592 -46.38 6.43 -3.55
CA ASN A 592 -46.53 7.87 -3.70
C ASN A 592 -46.93 8.59 -2.40
N GLN A 593 -47.70 7.96 -1.55
CA GLN A 593 -48.10 8.52 -0.26
C GLN A 593 -46.90 8.52 0.71
N ILE A 594 -46.13 7.44 0.73
CA ILE A 594 -44.91 7.33 1.52
C ILE A 594 -43.89 8.39 1.11
N ARG A 595 -43.71 8.56 -0.20
CA ARG A 595 -42.81 9.59 -0.74
C ARG A 595 -43.20 10.99 -0.26
N LYS A 596 -44.48 11.33 -0.30
CA LYS A 596 -45.01 12.61 0.22
C LYS A 596 -44.69 12.82 1.70
N VAL A 597 -44.85 11.79 2.54
CA VAL A 597 -44.54 11.88 3.97
C VAL A 597 -43.03 12.03 4.21
N LEU A 598 -42.21 11.37 3.41
CA LEU A 598 -40.73 11.53 3.47
C LEU A 598 -40.32 12.93 2.98
N GLU A 599 -40.98 13.51 1.97
CA GLU A 599 -40.74 14.86 1.46
C GLU A 599 -41.06 15.96 2.50
N GLU A 600 -41.89 15.69 3.48
CA GLU A 600 -42.12 16.60 4.60
C GLU A 600 -40.93 16.67 5.57
N LYS A 601 -40.04 15.65 5.58
CA LYS A 601 -38.97 15.49 6.54
C LYS A 601 -37.60 15.62 5.92
N PHE A 602 -37.45 15.14 4.72
CA PHE A 602 -36.19 15.17 3.96
C PHE A 602 -36.33 16.10 2.76
N ARG A 603 -35.27 16.83 2.46
CA ARG A 603 -35.23 17.63 1.24
C ARG A 603 -35.37 16.72 0.03
N TYR A 604 -36.05 17.23 -1.02
CA TYR A 604 -36.23 16.52 -2.28
C TYR A 604 -34.90 16.03 -2.85
N GLU A 605 -33.87 16.88 -2.79
CA GLU A 605 -32.51 16.57 -3.29
C GLU A 605 -31.94 15.33 -2.61
N PHE A 606 -32.14 15.16 -1.30
CA PHE A 606 -31.66 14.00 -0.54
C PHE A 606 -32.39 12.73 -0.98
N LEU A 607 -33.72 12.79 -1.13
CA LEU A 607 -34.51 11.64 -1.56
C LEU A 607 -34.23 11.25 -3.02
N ALA A 608 -33.85 12.21 -3.87
CA ALA A 608 -33.49 11.98 -5.26
C ALA A 608 -32.12 11.26 -5.43
N ARG A 609 -31.31 11.19 -4.38
CA ARG A 609 -30.00 10.48 -4.39
C ARG A 609 -30.08 9.07 -3.84
N LEU A 610 -31.25 8.64 -3.38
CA LEU A 610 -31.48 7.25 -3.00
C LEU A 610 -31.79 6.42 -4.23
N ASP A 611 -31.15 5.28 -4.35
CA ASP A 611 -31.44 4.33 -5.43
C ASP A 611 -32.80 3.69 -5.25
N ASP A 612 -33.17 3.40 -3.99
CA ASP A 612 -34.50 2.85 -3.70
C ASP A 612 -34.94 3.08 -2.24
N ILE A 613 -36.27 3.06 -2.03
CA ILE A 613 -36.91 3.12 -0.72
C ILE A 613 -37.58 1.77 -0.47
N ILE A 614 -37.02 0.99 0.44
CA ILE A 614 -37.45 -0.38 0.72
C ILE A 614 -38.34 -0.38 1.98
N LEU A 615 -39.56 -0.85 1.81
CA LEU A 615 -40.56 -0.86 2.86
C LEU A 615 -40.53 -2.16 3.65
N PHE A 616 -40.45 -2.05 4.97
CA PHE A 616 -40.57 -3.16 5.92
C PHE A 616 -41.97 -3.13 6.55
N ASP A 617 -42.67 -4.23 6.39
CA ASP A 617 -44.03 -4.38 6.87
C ASP A 617 -44.08 -4.72 8.38
N TYR A 618 -45.25 -4.54 8.99
CA TYR A 618 -45.50 -5.11 10.34
C TYR A 618 -45.40 -6.62 10.29
N LEU A 619 -44.85 -7.20 11.37
CA LEU A 619 -44.74 -8.65 11.49
C LEU A 619 -46.14 -9.29 11.56
N ASN A 620 -46.42 -10.18 10.61
CA ASN A 620 -47.64 -11.00 10.68
C ASN A 620 -47.51 -12.10 11.76
N GLU A 621 -48.59 -12.80 12.08
CA GLU A 621 -48.61 -13.80 13.15
C GLU A 621 -47.64 -14.95 12.90
N ASP A 622 -47.49 -15.38 11.67
CA ASP A 622 -46.55 -16.47 11.29
C ASP A 622 -45.10 -16.03 11.48
N ALA A 623 -44.74 -14.79 11.10
CA ALA A 623 -43.42 -14.23 11.34
C ALA A 623 -43.10 -14.09 12.82
N LYS A 624 -44.08 -13.60 13.62
CA LYS A 624 -43.94 -13.49 15.08
C LYS A 624 -43.69 -14.86 15.69
N LYS A 625 -44.46 -15.86 15.27
CA LYS A 625 -44.29 -17.26 15.75
C LYS A 625 -42.92 -17.80 15.35
N GLY A 626 -42.51 -17.61 14.12
CA GLY A 626 -41.17 -18.03 13.62
C GLY A 626 -40.03 -17.42 14.38
N ILE A 627 -40.10 -16.10 14.66
CA ILE A 627 -39.07 -15.37 15.43
C ILE A 627 -39.01 -15.86 16.87
N LEU A 628 -40.16 -16.10 17.52
CA LEU A 628 -40.22 -16.65 18.86
C LEU A 628 -39.60 -18.03 18.93
N THR A 629 -40.03 -18.93 18.04
CA THR A 629 -39.55 -20.31 18.00
C THR A 629 -38.05 -20.37 17.81
N GLU A 630 -37.49 -19.57 16.88
CA GLU A 630 -36.04 -19.48 16.63
C GLU A 630 -35.31 -18.90 17.86
N CYS A 631 -35.85 -17.85 18.48
CA CYS A 631 -35.30 -17.30 19.71
C CYS A 631 -35.24 -18.31 20.87
N LEU A 632 -36.28 -19.12 21.01
CA LEU A 632 -36.39 -20.13 22.05
C LEU A 632 -35.46 -21.33 21.84
N ARG A 633 -35.23 -21.74 20.59
CA ARG A 633 -34.25 -22.80 20.24
C ARG A 633 -32.82 -22.48 20.68
N ASN A 634 -32.45 -21.22 20.78
CA ASN A 634 -31.12 -20.82 21.24
C ASN A 634 -30.85 -21.08 22.72
N TYR A 635 -31.89 -21.47 23.49
CA TYR A 635 -31.75 -21.79 24.92
C TYR A 635 -31.53 -23.29 25.10
N LYS A 636 -30.53 -23.67 25.88
CA LYS A 636 -30.28 -25.06 26.25
C LYS A 636 -31.54 -25.65 26.96
N ASN A 637 -31.90 -26.86 26.60
CA ASN A 637 -33.05 -27.64 27.13
C ASN A 637 -34.43 -27.22 26.60
N ILE A 638 -34.54 -26.53 25.49
CA ILE A 638 -35.81 -26.28 24.79
C ILE A 638 -35.77 -27.02 23.48
N ASP A 639 -36.58 -28.04 23.31
CA ASP A 639 -36.78 -28.75 22.06
C ASP A 639 -37.78 -28.01 21.13
N ASP A 640 -37.93 -28.46 19.91
CA ASP A 640 -38.78 -27.84 18.91
C ASP A 640 -40.26 -27.81 19.28
N SER A 641 -40.72 -28.84 19.98
CA SER A 641 -42.13 -28.98 20.42
C SER A 641 -42.45 -27.98 21.54
N LEU A 642 -41.58 -27.89 22.53
CA LEU A 642 -41.70 -26.98 23.64
C LEU A 642 -41.54 -25.50 23.18
N ALA A 643 -40.61 -25.23 22.24
CA ALA A 643 -40.46 -23.91 21.65
C ALA A 643 -41.72 -23.45 20.93
N LEU A 644 -42.41 -24.33 20.21
CA LEU A 644 -43.65 -24.04 19.52
C LEU A 644 -44.79 -23.79 20.53
N GLU A 645 -44.89 -24.59 21.60
CA GLU A 645 -45.92 -24.44 22.65
C GLU A 645 -45.75 -23.12 23.38
N ILE A 646 -44.52 -22.79 23.83
CA ILE A 646 -44.22 -21.52 24.49
C ILE A 646 -44.48 -20.34 23.55
N SER A 647 -44.15 -20.45 22.24
CA SER A 647 -44.40 -19.41 21.26
C SER A 647 -45.90 -19.12 21.13
N ASN A 648 -46.74 -20.14 21.06
CA ASN A 648 -48.19 -20.00 20.98
C ASN A 648 -48.75 -19.37 22.25
N ASP A 649 -48.32 -19.81 23.42
CA ASP A 649 -48.74 -19.23 24.71
C ASP A 649 -48.34 -17.75 24.80
N ILE A 650 -47.16 -17.37 24.42
CA ILE A 650 -46.71 -15.96 24.39
C ILE A 650 -47.61 -15.13 23.46
N LEU A 651 -47.92 -15.60 22.27
CA LEU A 651 -48.78 -14.87 21.32
C LEU A 651 -50.20 -14.70 21.82
N LEU A 652 -50.72 -15.65 22.57
CA LEU A 652 -52.05 -15.60 23.15
C LEU A 652 -52.14 -14.70 24.40
N THR A 653 -51.09 -14.72 25.23
CA THR A 653 -51.11 -14.06 26.54
C THR A 653 -50.50 -12.66 26.59
N SER A 654 -49.70 -12.30 25.58
CA SER A 654 -48.98 -11.04 25.55
C SER A 654 -49.77 -9.87 25.00
N ASN A 655 -49.40 -8.66 25.40
CA ASN A 655 -50.04 -7.42 24.92
C ASN A 655 -49.73 -7.18 23.43
N LYS A 656 -50.72 -7.35 22.57
CA LYS A 656 -50.62 -7.16 21.13
C LYS A 656 -50.17 -5.74 20.75
N ALA A 657 -50.57 -4.72 21.51
CA ALA A 657 -50.17 -3.32 21.22
C ALA A 657 -48.67 -3.13 21.47
N GLU A 658 -48.09 -3.73 22.50
CA GLU A 658 -46.64 -3.70 22.78
C GLU A 658 -45.86 -4.43 21.70
N ILE A 659 -46.30 -5.61 21.28
CA ILE A 659 -45.67 -6.40 20.21
C ILE A 659 -45.73 -5.63 18.87
N ASN A 660 -46.84 -5.02 18.51
CA ASN A 660 -46.95 -4.24 17.29
C ASN A 660 -46.04 -2.99 17.31
N ARG A 661 -45.90 -2.35 18.48
CA ARG A 661 -45.07 -1.16 18.63
C ARG A 661 -43.56 -1.44 18.57
N TYR A 662 -43.09 -2.52 19.17
CA TYR A 662 -41.68 -2.83 19.36
C TYR A 662 -41.19 -4.06 18.56
N GLY A 663 -42.07 -4.73 17.84
CA GLY A 663 -41.79 -5.84 16.95
C GLY A 663 -40.99 -7.00 17.59
N ALA A 664 -40.02 -7.51 16.89
CA ALA A 664 -39.17 -8.63 17.34
C ALA A 664 -38.40 -8.34 18.65
N ARG A 665 -38.14 -7.06 18.98
CA ARG A 665 -37.48 -6.69 20.23
C ARG A 665 -38.36 -7.02 21.46
N ALA A 666 -39.65 -6.70 21.35
CA ALA A 666 -40.63 -7.06 22.39
C ALA A 666 -40.78 -8.58 22.51
N LEU A 667 -40.90 -9.29 21.40
CA LEU A 667 -40.98 -10.75 21.38
C LEU A 667 -39.80 -11.43 22.06
N LYS A 668 -38.58 -11.02 21.74
CA LYS A 668 -37.37 -11.56 22.39
C LYS A 668 -37.30 -11.27 23.88
N LYS A 669 -37.73 -10.07 24.32
CA LYS A 669 -37.80 -9.72 25.74
C LYS A 669 -38.83 -10.55 26.50
N ILE A 670 -40.02 -10.73 25.91
CA ILE A 670 -41.09 -11.56 26.50
C ILE A 670 -40.64 -13.02 26.58
N ALA A 671 -40.06 -13.57 25.53
CA ALA A 671 -39.50 -14.93 25.52
C ALA A 671 -38.46 -15.12 26.64
N LYS A 672 -37.52 -14.20 26.77
CA LYS A 672 -36.51 -14.24 27.84
C LYS A 672 -37.15 -14.26 29.24
N ASN A 673 -38.10 -13.38 29.47
CA ASN A 673 -38.80 -13.31 30.79
C ASN A 673 -39.60 -14.59 31.07
N LYS A 674 -40.26 -15.17 30.04
CA LYS A 674 -41.01 -16.44 30.22
C LYS A 674 -40.08 -17.59 30.59
N ILE A 675 -38.91 -17.69 29.97
CA ILE A 675 -37.91 -18.71 30.29
C ILE A 675 -37.40 -18.54 31.72
N LEU A 676 -37.07 -17.31 32.14
CA LEU A 676 -36.64 -17.03 33.52
C LEU A 676 -37.68 -17.48 34.54
N ASN A 677 -38.98 -17.21 34.29
CA ASN A 677 -40.06 -17.64 35.17
C ASN A 677 -40.23 -19.17 35.19
N LEU A 678 -40.01 -19.85 34.06
CA LEU A 678 -40.05 -21.32 34.02
C LEU A 678 -38.88 -21.97 34.78
N GLN A 679 -37.72 -21.34 34.74
CA GLN A 679 -36.54 -21.81 35.48
C GLN A 679 -36.69 -21.56 37.01
N THR A 680 -37.21 -20.40 37.42
CA THR A 680 -37.47 -20.10 38.81
C THR A 680 -38.56 -21.02 39.41
N ASN A 681 -39.63 -21.31 38.69
CA ASN A 681 -40.67 -22.21 39.14
C ASN A 681 -40.20 -23.69 39.21
N LYS A 682 -39.28 -24.14 38.33
CA LYS A 682 -38.66 -25.48 38.44
C LYS A 682 -37.74 -25.61 39.67
N ASN A 683 -37.04 -24.55 40.04
CA ASN A 683 -36.21 -24.54 41.26
C ASN A 683 -37.03 -24.52 42.56
N PHE A 684 -38.26 -24.00 42.56
CA PHE A 684 -39.18 -24.07 43.70
C PHE A 684 -39.87 -25.43 43.83
N SER A 685 -40.10 -26.16 42.72
CA SER A 685 -40.69 -27.50 42.76
C SER A 685 -39.70 -28.63 43.08
N SER A 686 -38.41 -28.34 43.18
CA SER A 686 -37.38 -29.27 43.65
C SER A 686 -36.97 -29.06 45.12
N ILE A 687 -37.61 -28.12 45.82
CA ILE A 687 -37.38 -27.80 47.25
C ILE A 687 -38.65 -28.08 48.08
N SER A 688 -39.77 -28.55 47.47
CA SER A 688 -40.97 -28.99 48.19
C SER A 688 -41.13 -30.50 48.18
#